data_16ac9899fb77d22276f4a8a9c30b63ce
#
_entry.id   16ac9899fb77d22276f4a8a9c30b63ce
#
_cell.length_a   1.000
_cell.length_b   1.000
_cell.length_c   1.000
_cell.angle_alpha   90.00
_cell.angle_beta   90.00
_cell.angle_gamma   90.00
#
_symmetry.space_group_name_H-M   'P 1'
#
loop_
_entity.id
_entity.type
_entity.pdbx_description
1 polymer ?
#
loop_
_entity_poly.entity_id
_entity_poly.type
_entity_poly.pdbx_seq_one_letter_code
_entity_poly.pdbx_strand_id
1 'polypeptide(L)'
;MKKTLKYLFASLCAFLFVAVSCKPDEIVPVEEEKDVKKPEAAVLEIASDPLEAPVKGASFVLELYCNREVEVVPSEQWCSFSLMHDHEKSPNGSLKIIVEKNESVDFREAQITVSAEECEDVVIDVTQDHRILSTDKEMTSFSLKQSGNTNLTGDIAFDYDEQTKTYSAMYLRWIEGENPEMLIPSFETNGETVQVNGKDVVSDKTRISFADDFTVTVVAEDGSTNEYHVVFNCPQINTELPVLHMKPDYLISSKDNYVDTHIELYDKTSESTGEGWWDSDEKGKIEMRGRGNSTWGLPKKPFRMKFTEKFSPIGLNHAKEKSWVILAQDMDKSLLRTHLAFEYSRILFNAADNYHHEKAVLFTPCSRFINVYLTGDYYDSSTGRTRYMDGEYLGVYQMSDQVQRADGRIAVDKLKAEDGDDPEKITGGYVIEADLHEGNHYTNKGIKLTYKYPEDDDFDQAQYNYITDFLNKAESALYGSSYKDPENGWRKYFDEKTLADFVIIKEFVGDLDGYTSTYMYKRRGYDKIFFGPIWDCDKGWNNDQRVPHWEYPPLESLMIHAGFWMPPYVNNDWFHRLWTDETFRAFVAARWAQKKEELKAVTERVLTEVPADMAKAIEANFEVWPFYYQYSGEANMPARDYPSEIQRIRKLSQEREALLDELFNK
;
A
#
# COMPACT_ATOMS: atom_id res chain seq x y z
N MET A 1 34.90 -1.59 -34.25
CA MET A 1 35.33 -2.51 -35.31
C MET A 1 34.12 -2.79 -36.20
N LYS A 2 34.23 -2.34 -37.44
CA LYS A 2 33.85 -2.94 -38.74
C LYS A 2 32.45 -3.61 -38.78
N LYS A 3 31.61 -3.42 -39.78
CA LYS A 3 31.51 -2.79 -41.10
C LYS A 3 30.15 -3.14 -41.66
N THR A 4 29.44 -2.16 -42.17
CA THR A 4 28.93 -2.03 -43.56
C THR A 4 28.28 -3.25 -44.22
N LEU A 5 27.07 -3.11 -44.80
CA LEU A 5 26.93 -3.08 -46.25
C LEU A 5 25.51 -2.71 -46.73
N LYS A 6 25.45 -1.75 -47.64
CA LYS A 6 24.35 -1.33 -48.52
C LYS A 6 23.95 -2.44 -49.47
N TYR A 7 22.73 -2.47 -49.98
CA TYR A 7 22.47 -2.68 -51.42
C TYR A 7 21.23 -1.91 -51.89
N LEU A 8 21.49 -1.08 -52.82
CA LEU A 8 20.63 -0.36 -53.76
C LEU A 8 20.27 -1.28 -54.93
N PHE A 9 19.04 -1.29 -55.41
CA PHE A 9 18.76 -1.70 -56.80
C PHE A 9 17.72 -0.77 -57.42
N ALA A 10 18.20 0.02 -58.34
CA ALA A 10 17.43 0.74 -59.34
C ALA A 10 17.24 -0.17 -60.56
N SER A 11 16.08 -0.17 -61.17
CA SER A 11 15.90 -0.70 -62.50
C SER A 11 15.10 0.27 -63.33
N LEU A 12 15.78 0.76 -64.30
CA LEU A 12 15.45 1.64 -65.43
C LEU A 12 14.84 0.77 -66.52
N CYS A 13 13.69 1.12 -67.07
CA CYS A 13 13.31 0.63 -68.41
C CYS A 13 12.96 1.78 -69.29
N ALA A 14 13.68 1.77 -70.45
CA ALA A 14 13.73 2.78 -71.40
C ALA A 14 12.58 2.71 -72.43
N PHE A 15 12.19 3.88 -72.92
CA PHE A 15 11.34 4.08 -74.05
C PHE A 15 12.06 3.75 -75.32
N LEU A 16 11.39 3.09 -76.27
CA LEU A 16 11.79 3.07 -77.69
C LEU A 16 10.73 3.75 -78.54
N PHE A 17 11.07 4.90 -79.08
CA PHE A 17 10.36 5.53 -80.21
C PHE A 17 10.75 4.85 -81.48
N VAL A 18 9.77 4.52 -82.28
CA VAL A 18 9.99 4.30 -83.74
C VAL A 18 9.09 5.27 -84.47
N ALA A 19 9.74 6.23 -85.12
CA ALA A 19 9.10 7.12 -86.11
C ALA A 19 9.25 6.49 -87.47
N VAL A 20 8.19 6.39 -88.20
CA VAL A 20 8.26 6.18 -89.65
C VAL A 20 7.52 7.34 -90.34
N SER A 21 8.32 8.07 -91.12
CA SER A 21 7.87 9.12 -91.99
C SER A 21 7.58 8.52 -93.39
N CYS A 22 6.51 8.94 -94.02
CA CYS A 22 6.48 9.02 -95.53
C CYS A 22 5.52 10.12 -95.98
N LYS A 23 5.96 10.83 -96.90
CA LYS A 23 5.44 12.02 -97.59
C LYS A 23 4.46 11.65 -98.73
N PRO A 24 3.89 12.64 -99.39
CA PRO A 24 2.54 12.63 -99.94
C PRO A 24 2.55 12.44 -101.49
N ASP A 25 1.41 12.14 -102.08
CA ASP A 25 1.13 12.45 -103.50
C ASP A 25 -0.35 12.72 -103.78
N GLU A 26 -0.52 13.84 -104.26
CA GLU A 26 -1.30 14.38 -105.37
C GLU A 26 -2.81 14.20 -105.54
N ILE A 27 -3.39 15.31 -105.76
CA ILE A 27 -4.73 15.77 -106.03
C ILE A 27 -5.23 15.38 -107.40
N VAL A 28 -6.45 14.94 -107.57
CA VAL A 28 -7.33 15.21 -108.70
C VAL A 28 -8.75 15.44 -108.28
N PRO A 29 -9.48 16.50 -108.72
CA PRO A 29 -10.82 16.83 -108.31
C PRO A 29 -11.87 16.14 -109.21
N VAL A 30 -12.96 15.67 -108.58
CA VAL A 30 -14.19 15.39 -109.35
C VAL A 30 -15.36 16.02 -108.61
N GLU A 31 -16.25 16.59 -109.41
CA GLU A 31 -17.35 17.48 -109.14
C GLU A 31 -18.50 16.89 -108.21
N GLU A 32 -19.22 17.84 -107.65
CA GLU A 32 -20.36 17.66 -106.77
C GLU A 32 -21.58 16.95 -107.40
N GLU A 33 -22.12 15.98 -106.71
CA GLU A 33 -23.52 15.67 -106.72
C GLU A 33 -24.10 15.89 -105.27
N LYS A 34 -25.08 16.80 -105.16
CA LYS A 34 -25.81 17.05 -103.97
C LYS A 34 -26.79 15.92 -103.69
N ASP A 35 -26.37 14.98 -102.95
CA ASP A 35 -27.30 14.03 -102.35
C ASP A 35 -27.97 14.70 -101.11
N VAL A 36 -29.29 14.84 -101.15
CA VAL A 36 -30.10 15.20 -100.05
C VAL A 36 -30.14 13.99 -99.05
N LYS A 37 -29.25 14.00 -98.07
CA LYS A 37 -29.24 13.02 -97.01
C LYS A 37 -30.60 13.01 -96.28
N LYS A 38 -31.31 11.89 -96.29
CA LYS A 38 -32.38 11.62 -95.27
C LYS A 38 -31.81 11.90 -93.89
N PRO A 39 -32.60 12.50 -93.00
CA PRO A 39 -32.16 12.69 -91.62
C PRO A 39 -31.77 11.30 -91.04
N GLU A 40 -30.56 11.18 -90.64
CA GLU A 40 -30.02 10.01 -89.96
C GLU A 40 -30.78 9.81 -88.66
N ALA A 41 -31.29 8.61 -88.41
CA ALA A 41 -32.03 8.32 -87.18
C ALA A 41 -31.20 8.70 -85.95
N ALA A 42 -31.86 9.27 -84.95
CA ALA A 42 -31.18 9.60 -83.73
C ALA A 42 -30.70 8.30 -83.02
N VAL A 43 -29.46 8.30 -82.58
CA VAL A 43 -28.80 7.15 -81.91
C VAL A 43 -28.04 7.65 -80.68
N LEU A 44 -28.27 6.98 -79.56
CA LEU A 44 -27.49 7.14 -78.33
C LEU A 44 -27.06 5.74 -77.87
N GLU A 45 -25.76 5.49 -77.87
CA GLU A 45 -25.17 4.24 -77.42
C GLU A 45 -24.09 4.57 -76.36
N ILE A 46 -24.26 4.08 -75.15
CA ILE A 46 -23.30 4.14 -74.03
C ILE A 46 -23.50 2.94 -73.14
N ALA A 47 -22.43 2.43 -72.53
CA ALA A 47 -22.55 1.33 -71.59
C ALA A 47 -23.35 1.76 -70.35
N SER A 48 -24.37 0.96 -70.00
CA SER A 48 -25.22 1.19 -68.83
C SER A 48 -25.02 0.17 -67.70
N ASP A 49 -23.91 -0.59 -67.73
CA ASP A 49 -23.57 -1.50 -66.64
C ASP A 49 -23.39 -0.70 -65.35
N PRO A 50 -23.85 -1.22 -64.20
CA PRO A 50 -23.65 -0.56 -62.89
C PRO A 50 -22.17 -0.34 -62.59
N LEU A 51 -21.85 0.85 -62.10
CA LEU A 51 -20.49 1.23 -61.72
C LEU A 51 -20.32 1.09 -60.20
N GLU A 52 -19.39 0.23 -59.77
CA GLU A 52 -19.01 0.07 -58.38
C GLU A 52 -17.78 0.91 -58.03
N ALA A 53 -17.93 1.89 -57.18
CA ALA A 53 -16.84 2.77 -56.78
C ALA A 53 -16.33 2.38 -55.37
N PRO A 54 -15.00 2.29 -55.16
CA PRO A 54 -14.45 2.08 -53.85
C PRO A 54 -14.62 3.33 -52.96
N VAL A 55 -14.53 3.15 -51.62
CA VAL A 55 -14.64 4.22 -50.61
C VAL A 55 -13.81 5.47 -50.95
N LYS A 56 -12.59 5.29 -51.45
CA LYS A 56 -11.66 6.39 -51.82
C LYS A 56 -12.08 7.20 -53.05
N GLY A 57 -13.18 6.82 -53.70
CA GLY A 57 -13.61 7.40 -54.96
C GLY A 57 -12.95 6.75 -56.20
N ALA A 58 -13.50 7.04 -57.35
CA ALA A 58 -13.02 6.48 -58.63
C ALA A 58 -13.28 7.44 -59.80
N SER A 59 -12.71 7.14 -60.96
CA SER A 59 -13.10 7.75 -62.23
C SER A 59 -13.31 6.64 -63.25
N PHE A 60 -14.45 6.66 -63.87
CA PHE A 60 -14.83 5.75 -64.92
C PHE A 60 -14.87 6.49 -66.27
N VAL A 61 -14.39 5.93 -67.35
CA VAL A 61 -14.47 6.50 -68.68
C VAL A 61 -15.28 5.55 -69.53
N LEU A 62 -16.42 5.99 -70.01
CA LEU A 62 -17.33 5.24 -70.88
C LEU A 62 -17.25 5.78 -72.28
N GLU A 63 -17.13 4.88 -73.28
CA GLU A 63 -17.24 5.28 -74.67
C GLU A 63 -18.68 5.63 -74.98
N LEU A 64 -18.89 6.70 -75.72
CA LEU A 64 -20.17 7.22 -76.11
C LEU A 64 -20.25 7.33 -77.63
N TYR A 65 -21.34 6.89 -78.24
CA TYR A 65 -21.68 7.15 -79.62
C TYR A 65 -23.07 7.84 -79.65
N CYS A 66 -23.10 9.08 -80.19
CA CYS A 66 -24.36 9.79 -80.28
C CYS A 66 -24.26 10.80 -81.43
N ASN A 67 -25.34 10.90 -82.26
CA ASN A 67 -25.41 11.83 -83.42
C ASN A 67 -26.34 13.06 -83.08
N ARG A 68 -26.58 13.32 -81.83
CA ARG A 68 -27.29 14.43 -81.23
C ARG A 68 -26.51 15.08 -80.10
N GLU A 69 -26.90 16.24 -79.69
CA GLU A 69 -26.37 16.84 -78.48
C GLU A 69 -26.74 15.98 -77.25
N VAL A 70 -25.80 15.75 -76.39
CA VAL A 70 -25.96 14.89 -75.18
C VAL A 70 -26.03 15.75 -73.95
N GLU A 71 -27.06 15.52 -73.14
CA GLU A 71 -27.16 16.04 -71.79
C GLU A 71 -26.89 14.94 -70.76
N VAL A 72 -26.15 15.28 -69.70
CA VAL A 72 -25.78 14.35 -68.60
C VAL A 72 -26.22 14.97 -67.29
N VAL A 73 -27.01 14.24 -66.55
CA VAL A 73 -27.57 14.71 -65.24
C VAL A 73 -27.26 13.67 -64.15
N PRO A 74 -26.33 13.94 -63.24
CA PRO A 74 -26.15 13.12 -62.06
C PRO A 74 -27.25 13.40 -61.01
N SER A 75 -27.80 12.38 -60.36
CA SER A 75 -28.80 12.51 -59.31
C SER A 75 -28.20 13.03 -57.98
N GLU A 76 -26.90 12.88 -57.78
CA GLU A 76 -26.23 13.22 -56.56
C GLU A 76 -24.97 14.06 -56.81
N GLN A 77 -24.69 15.01 -55.93
CA GLN A 77 -23.58 15.96 -56.06
C GLN A 77 -22.18 15.29 -55.92
N TRP A 78 -22.09 14.15 -55.24
CA TRP A 78 -20.84 13.42 -55.07
C TRP A 78 -20.43 12.60 -56.32
N CYS A 79 -21.30 12.59 -57.33
CA CYS A 79 -20.99 12.15 -58.69
C CYS A 79 -20.91 13.39 -59.60
N SER A 80 -19.78 13.61 -60.22
CA SER A 80 -19.60 14.64 -61.21
C SER A 80 -19.16 14.01 -62.56
N PHE A 81 -19.22 14.76 -63.62
CA PHE A 81 -18.88 14.26 -64.94
C PHE A 81 -18.04 15.24 -65.75
N SER A 82 -17.39 14.72 -66.78
CA SER A 82 -16.76 15.47 -67.85
C SER A 82 -17.10 14.78 -69.18
N LEU A 83 -17.86 15.47 -70.02
CA LEU A 83 -18.28 14.98 -71.34
C LEU A 83 -17.32 15.49 -72.43
N MET A 84 -16.80 14.60 -73.24
CA MET A 84 -15.99 14.87 -74.40
C MET A 84 -16.76 14.36 -75.64
N HIS A 85 -17.72 15.13 -76.09
CA HIS A 85 -18.59 14.83 -77.26
C HIS A 85 -18.96 16.10 -77.98
N ASP A 86 -18.84 16.06 -79.32
CA ASP A 86 -19.23 17.13 -80.23
C ASP A 86 -19.80 16.46 -81.48
N HIS A 87 -21.11 16.29 -81.50
CA HIS A 87 -21.87 15.55 -82.50
C HIS A 87 -21.73 16.16 -83.90
N GLU A 88 -21.40 17.47 -84.00
CA GLU A 88 -21.18 18.14 -85.29
C GLU A 88 -19.86 17.73 -85.93
N LYS A 89 -18.88 17.30 -85.13
CA LYS A 89 -17.57 16.86 -85.57
C LYS A 89 -17.45 15.34 -85.67
N SER A 90 -18.01 14.66 -84.73
CA SER A 90 -17.94 13.19 -84.69
C SER A 90 -19.05 12.67 -83.74
N PRO A 91 -19.74 11.57 -84.09
CA PRO A 91 -20.69 10.94 -83.16
C PRO A 91 -19.99 10.17 -82.06
N ASN A 92 -18.65 9.92 -82.18
CA ASN A 92 -17.89 9.24 -81.11
C ASN A 92 -17.45 10.23 -80.05
N GLY A 93 -17.61 9.88 -78.81
CA GLY A 93 -17.20 10.68 -77.67
C GLY A 93 -16.84 9.79 -76.46
N SER A 94 -16.67 10.42 -75.31
CA SER A 94 -16.48 9.72 -74.03
C SER A 94 -17.11 10.51 -72.88
N LEU A 95 -17.72 9.80 -71.95
CA LEU A 95 -18.24 10.32 -70.70
C LEU A 95 -17.29 9.84 -69.58
N LYS A 96 -16.68 10.77 -68.88
CA LYS A 96 -15.93 10.51 -67.67
C LYS A 96 -16.80 10.80 -66.45
N ILE A 97 -17.14 9.79 -65.69
CA ILE A 97 -17.82 9.91 -64.40
C ILE A 97 -16.76 9.94 -63.31
N ILE A 98 -16.87 10.89 -62.39
CA ILE A 98 -15.97 11.10 -61.26
C ILE A 98 -16.77 10.94 -59.97
N VAL A 99 -16.42 9.95 -59.16
CA VAL A 99 -17.04 9.64 -57.90
C VAL A 99 -16.11 10.11 -56.77
N GLU A 100 -16.58 11.01 -55.94
CA GLU A 100 -15.82 11.53 -54.82
C GLU A 100 -15.67 10.48 -53.69
N LYS A 101 -14.70 10.70 -52.77
CA LYS A 101 -14.52 9.85 -51.58
C LYS A 101 -15.80 9.80 -50.75
N ASN A 102 -16.19 8.62 -50.30
CA ASN A 102 -17.26 8.45 -49.30
C ASN A 102 -16.69 8.55 -47.89
N GLU A 103 -16.97 9.65 -47.21
CA GLU A 103 -16.61 9.86 -45.79
C GLU A 103 -17.67 9.30 -44.82
N SER A 104 -18.86 8.90 -45.35
CA SER A 104 -19.93 8.32 -44.56
C SER A 104 -19.69 6.85 -44.26
N VAL A 105 -20.29 6.40 -43.15
CA VAL A 105 -20.43 4.98 -42.75
C VAL A 105 -21.55 4.28 -43.49
N ASP A 106 -22.30 5.03 -44.30
CA ASP A 106 -23.41 4.50 -45.06
C ASP A 106 -22.98 4.24 -46.51
N PHE A 107 -23.43 3.12 -47.07
CA PHE A 107 -23.43 2.84 -48.49
C PHE A 107 -24.27 3.90 -49.21
N ARG A 108 -23.84 4.33 -50.40
CA ARG A 108 -24.59 5.32 -51.17
C ARG A 108 -24.71 4.95 -52.63
N GLU A 109 -25.81 5.40 -53.23
CA GLU A 109 -26.21 5.13 -54.58
C GLU A 109 -26.51 6.44 -55.31
N ALA A 110 -26.19 6.48 -56.61
CA ALA A 110 -26.54 7.59 -57.51
C ALA A 110 -26.89 7.04 -58.88
N GLN A 111 -27.55 7.85 -59.65
CA GLN A 111 -27.86 7.59 -61.06
C GLN A 111 -27.31 8.70 -61.92
N ILE A 112 -26.71 8.34 -63.05
CA ILE A 112 -26.31 9.26 -64.08
C ILE A 112 -27.23 9.05 -65.29
N THR A 113 -28.09 10.01 -65.52
CA THR A 113 -28.99 9.99 -66.69
C THR A 113 -28.28 10.65 -67.88
N VAL A 114 -28.17 9.92 -68.97
CA VAL A 114 -27.60 10.40 -70.26
C VAL A 114 -28.77 10.44 -71.23
N SER A 115 -29.09 11.62 -71.77
CA SER A 115 -30.23 11.85 -72.66
C SER A 115 -29.75 12.56 -73.94
N ALA A 116 -30.46 12.34 -75.03
CA ALA A 116 -30.30 13.04 -76.30
C ALA A 116 -31.64 13.17 -77.03
N GLU A 117 -31.80 14.22 -77.83
CA GLU A 117 -33.07 14.49 -78.53
C GLU A 117 -33.45 13.31 -79.46
N GLU A 118 -34.72 12.87 -79.38
CA GLU A 118 -35.29 11.71 -80.11
C GLU A 118 -34.65 10.34 -79.76
N CYS A 119 -33.88 10.21 -78.65
CA CYS A 119 -33.32 8.96 -78.14
C CYS A 119 -34.02 8.58 -76.82
N GLU A 120 -33.95 7.29 -76.49
CA GLU A 120 -34.33 6.83 -75.15
C GLU A 120 -33.20 7.17 -74.14
N ASP A 121 -33.53 7.65 -72.96
CA ASP A 121 -32.58 7.94 -71.89
C ASP A 121 -31.85 6.67 -71.46
N VAL A 122 -30.53 6.77 -71.24
CA VAL A 122 -29.72 5.70 -70.63
C VAL A 122 -29.38 6.09 -69.19
N VAL A 123 -29.75 5.25 -68.27
CA VAL A 123 -29.45 5.43 -66.81
C VAL A 123 -28.33 4.51 -66.45
N ILE A 124 -27.31 5.08 -65.82
CA ILE A 124 -26.13 4.36 -65.31
C ILE A 124 -26.21 4.42 -63.79
N ASP A 125 -26.38 3.29 -63.14
CA ASP A 125 -26.36 3.18 -61.69
C ASP A 125 -24.90 3.24 -61.19
N VAL A 126 -24.68 4.02 -60.12
CA VAL A 126 -23.39 4.15 -59.46
C VAL A 126 -23.57 3.78 -58.00
N THR A 127 -22.83 2.77 -57.54
CA THR A 127 -22.82 2.38 -56.15
C THR A 127 -21.45 2.68 -55.56
N GLN A 128 -21.44 3.08 -54.28
CA GLN A 128 -20.17 3.31 -53.58
C GLN A 128 -20.21 2.76 -52.16
N ASP A 129 -19.19 1.99 -51.86
CA ASP A 129 -19.05 1.37 -50.54
C ASP A 129 -18.84 2.41 -49.44
N HIS A 130 -19.12 2.03 -48.19
CA HIS A 130 -19.06 2.87 -47.01
C HIS A 130 -17.69 2.81 -46.33
N ARG A 131 -17.38 3.80 -45.50
CA ARG A 131 -16.19 3.82 -44.67
C ARG A 131 -16.35 2.79 -43.56
N ILE A 132 -15.37 1.89 -43.43
CA ILE A 132 -15.27 0.97 -42.29
C ILE A 132 -14.60 1.73 -41.16
N LEU A 133 -15.29 1.78 -40.01
CA LEU A 133 -14.73 2.36 -38.78
C LEU A 133 -13.61 1.49 -38.25
N SER A 134 -12.59 2.11 -37.69
CA SER A 134 -11.50 1.38 -37.03
C SER A 134 -11.99 0.67 -35.77
N THR A 135 -11.56 -0.56 -35.58
CA THR A 135 -11.74 -1.37 -34.39
C THR A 135 -10.55 -1.31 -33.43
N ASP A 136 -9.56 -0.49 -33.74
CA ASP A 136 -8.34 -0.33 -32.97
C ASP A 136 -8.63 0.28 -31.59
N LYS A 137 -8.17 -0.39 -30.53
CA LYS A 137 -8.45 -0.02 -29.14
C LYS A 137 -7.39 -0.52 -28.17
N GLU A 138 -6.14 -0.56 -28.63
CA GLU A 138 -5.01 -0.99 -27.80
C GLU A 138 -4.42 0.21 -27.06
N MET A 139 -4.07 0.01 -25.80
CA MET A 139 -3.19 0.88 -25.03
C MET A 139 -1.80 0.26 -25.02
N THR A 140 -0.79 1.01 -25.46
CA THR A 140 0.58 0.51 -25.63
C THR A 140 1.53 0.95 -24.52
N SER A 141 1.18 2.01 -23.80
CA SER A 141 1.94 2.48 -22.63
C SER A 141 1.06 3.23 -21.65
N PHE A 142 1.43 3.16 -20.36
CA PHE A 142 0.86 3.98 -19.28
C PHE A 142 1.96 4.40 -18.31
N SER A 143 1.99 5.67 -17.91
CA SER A 143 3.03 6.25 -17.07
C SER A 143 2.56 7.53 -16.37
N LEU A 144 3.34 8.01 -15.39
CA LEU A 144 3.22 9.36 -14.83
C LEU A 144 4.53 10.10 -15.12
N LYS A 145 4.48 11.20 -15.88
CA LYS A 145 5.65 12.01 -16.19
C LYS A 145 5.81 13.15 -15.18
N GLN A 146 7.03 13.35 -14.70
CA GLN A 146 7.38 14.47 -13.80
C GLN A 146 7.05 15.83 -14.44
N SER A 147 7.22 15.97 -15.75
CA SER A 147 6.92 17.22 -16.46
C SER A 147 5.47 17.68 -16.34
N GLY A 148 4.52 16.74 -16.18
CA GLY A 148 3.11 17.02 -15.92
C GLY A 148 2.76 16.99 -14.42
N ASN A 149 3.57 16.35 -13.60
CA ASN A 149 3.38 16.14 -12.16
C ASN A 149 4.62 16.60 -11.40
N THR A 150 4.78 17.92 -11.23
CA THR A 150 5.99 18.55 -10.66
C THR A 150 6.25 18.18 -9.20
N ASN A 151 5.29 17.58 -8.53
CA ASN A 151 5.38 17.05 -7.18
C ASN A 151 5.97 15.62 -7.11
N LEU A 152 6.23 14.98 -8.25
CA LEU A 152 6.96 13.72 -8.33
C LEU A 152 8.46 13.97 -8.46
N THR A 153 9.26 13.06 -7.92
CA THR A 153 10.75 13.12 -8.00
C THR A 153 11.32 12.60 -9.31
N GLY A 154 10.50 12.02 -10.18
CA GLY A 154 10.89 11.47 -11.50
C GLY A 154 9.69 10.89 -12.23
N ASP A 155 9.93 10.41 -13.44
CA ASP A 155 8.92 9.67 -14.19
C ASP A 155 8.67 8.31 -13.56
N ILE A 156 7.40 7.87 -13.60
CA ILE A 156 6.97 6.56 -13.10
C ILE A 156 6.43 5.76 -14.28
N ALA A 157 7.13 4.69 -14.65
CA ALA A 157 6.64 3.71 -15.61
C ALA A 157 5.76 2.67 -14.90
N PHE A 158 4.72 2.21 -15.58
CA PHE A 158 3.88 1.12 -15.11
C PHE A 158 4.24 -0.16 -15.85
N ASP A 159 4.43 -1.23 -15.11
CA ASP A 159 4.62 -2.57 -15.65
C ASP A 159 3.29 -3.11 -16.15
N TYR A 160 3.31 -3.79 -17.31
CA TYR A 160 2.10 -4.35 -17.92
C TYR A 160 2.06 -5.87 -17.85
N ASP A 161 1.01 -6.40 -17.26
CA ASP A 161 0.66 -7.82 -17.28
C ASP A 161 -0.38 -8.09 -18.37
N GLU A 162 0.01 -8.81 -19.41
CA GLU A 162 -0.84 -9.13 -20.56
C GLU A 162 -1.99 -10.09 -20.18
N GLN A 163 -1.81 -10.97 -19.20
CA GLN A 163 -2.83 -11.97 -18.83
C GLN A 163 -4.00 -11.31 -18.10
N THR A 164 -3.72 -10.36 -17.24
CA THR A 164 -4.73 -9.63 -16.45
C THR A 164 -5.10 -8.28 -17.07
N LYS A 165 -4.40 -7.85 -18.12
CA LYS A 165 -4.47 -6.50 -18.71
C LYS A 165 -4.29 -5.40 -17.67
N THR A 166 -3.33 -5.56 -16.78
CA THR A 166 -3.10 -4.65 -15.67
C THR A 166 -1.81 -3.87 -15.86
N TYR A 167 -1.89 -2.55 -15.75
CA TYR A 167 -0.76 -1.65 -15.56
C TYR A 167 -0.54 -1.43 -14.06
N SER A 168 0.63 -1.74 -13.54
CA SER A 168 0.93 -1.59 -12.11
C SER A 168 2.23 -0.82 -11.86
N ALA A 169 2.22 0.02 -10.86
CA ALA A 169 3.42 0.71 -10.38
C ALA A 169 3.39 0.91 -8.86
N MET A 170 4.58 0.98 -8.26
CA MET A 170 4.77 1.31 -6.86
C MET A 170 5.58 2.61 -6.74
N TYR A 171 5.13 3.52 -5.86
CA TYR A 171 5.82 4.77 -5.59
C TYR A 171 6.06 4.96 -4.09
N LEU A 172 7.32 4.90 -3.69
CA LEU A 172 7.77 4.86 -2.30
C LEU A 172 8.48 6.17 -1.90
N ARG A 173 7.96 7.29 -2.36
CA ARG A 173 8.45 8.62 -2.01
C ARG A 173 7.29 9.54 -1.64
N TRP A 174 7.61 10.52 -0.82
CA TRP A 174 6.67 11.57 -0.44
C TRP A 174 6.26 12.41 -1.65
N ILE A 175 4.96 12.66 -1.78
CA ILE A 175 4.40 13.56 -2.79
C ILE A 175 3.93 14.81 -2.06
N GLU A 176 4.50 15.96 -2.42
CA GLU A 176 4.14 17.24 -1.79
C GLU A 176 2.77 17.74 -2.31
N GLY A 177 2.06 18.53 -1.49
CA GLY A 177 0.84 19.25 -1.86
C GLY A 177 -0.43 18.73 -1.19
N GLU A 178 -1.49 19.51 -1.32
CA GLU A 178 -2.78 19.28 -0.64
C GLU A 178 -3.57 18.06 -1.20
N ASN A 179 -3.40 17.74 -2.48
CA ASN A 179 -4.08 16.64 -3.16
C ASN A 179 -3.08 15.74 -3.89
N PRO A 180 -2.24 15.00 -3.17
CA PRO A 180 -1.17 14.19 -3.77
C PRO A 180 -1.68 13.08 -4.69
N GLU A 181 -2.93 12.64 -4.53
CA GLU A 181 -3.56 11.62 -5.36
C GLU A 181 -4.00 12.12 -6.75
N MET A 182 -4.10 13.44 -6.94
CA MET A 182 -4.58 14.02 -8.20
C MET A 182 -3.43 14.20 -9.20
N LEU A 183 -3.21 13.20 -10.05
CA LEU A 183 -2.09 13.13 -10.99
C LEU A 183 -2.55 13.15 -12.46
N ILE A 184 -1.63 13.50 -13.36
CA ILE A 184 -1.87 13.54 -14.81
C ILE A 184 -1.21 12.31 -15.46
N PRO A 185 -1.99 11.33 -15.94
CA PRO A 185 -1.43 10.18 -16.65
C PRO A 185 -0.93 10.54 -18.03
N SER A 186 0.08 9.81 -18.48
CA SER A 186 0.61 9.82 -19.84
C SER A 186 0.45 8.42 -20.42
N PHE A 187 -0.22 8.30 -21.56
CA PHE A 187 -0.46 7.02 -22.21
C PHE A 187 -0.44 7.16 -23.73
N GLU A 188 -0.17 6.04 -24.41
CA GLU A 188 -0.24 5.91 -25.86
C GLU A 188 -1.33 4.88 -26.20
N THR A 189 -2.15 5.20 -27.21
CA THR A 189 -3.24 4.33 -27.69
C THR A 189 -3.45 4.49 -29.18
N ASN A 190 -3.98 3.47 -29.84
CA ASN A 190 -4.49 3.53 -31.21
C ASN A 190 -6.03 3.68 -31.26
N GLY A 191 -6.70 3.73 -30.10
CA GLY A 191 -8.15 3.99 -30.01
C GLY A 191 -8.51 5.45 -30.24
N GLU A 192 -9.79 5.71 -30.46
CA GLU A 192 -10.34 7.05 -30.72
C GLU A 192 -10.40 7.91 -29.45
N THR A 193 -10.88 7.34 -28.35
CA THR A 193 -10.96 8.02 -27.06
C THR A 193 -10.57 7.09 -25.91
N VAL A 194 -10.13 7.69 -24.78
CA VAL A 194 -9.81 7.00 -23.54
C VAL A 194 -10.68 7.55 -22.42
N GLN A 195 -11.25 6.67 -21.63
CA GLN A 195 -12.14 7.02 -20.53
C GLN A 195 -11.71 6.41 -19.21
N VAL A 196 -11.92 7.15 -18.11
CA VAL A 196 -11.85 6.68 -16.73
C VAL A 196 -13.16 7.03 -16.04
N ASN A 197 -13.83 6.02 -15.46
CA ASN A 197 -15.14 6.19 -14.84
C ASN A 197 -16.17 6.86 -15.78
N GLY A 198 -16.13 6.53 -17.07
CA GLY A 198 -17.03 7.06 -18.09
C GLY A 198 -16.80 8.53 -18.49
N LYS A 199 -15.66 9.10 -18.10
CA LYS A 199 -15.25 10.47 -18.46
C LYS A 199 -14.02 10.42 -19.36
N ASP A 200 -14.02 11.20 -20.42
CA ASP A 200 -12.90 11.29 -21.34
C ASP A 200 -11.63 11.82 -20.63
N VAL A 201 -10.52 11.15 -20.88
CA VAL A 201 -9.21 11.48 -20.35
C VAL A 201 -8.24 11.69 -21.50
N VAL A 202 -7.54 12.80 -21.49
CA VAL A 202 -6.54 13.16 -22.48
C VAL A 202 -5.14 13.00 -21.87
N SER A 203 -4.31 12.19 -22.54
CA SER A 203 -2.90 11.97 -22.16
C SER A 203 -2.16 13.29 -21.96
N ASP A 204 -1.34 13.38 -20.92
CA ASP A 204 -0.53 14.56 -20.54
C ASP A 204 -1.35 15.84 -20.24
N LYS A 205 -2.67 15.73 -20.01
CA LYS A 205 -3.54 16.91 -19.78
C LYS A 205 -4.56 16.73 -18.67
N THR A 206 -5.29 15.62 -18.67
CA THR A 206 -6.40 15.43 -17.73
C THR A 206 -5.89 14.92 -16.40
N ARG A 207 -6.19 15.62 -15.32
CA ARG A 207 -5.87 15.21 -13.96
C ARG A 207 -6.96 14.25 -13.44
N ILE A 208 -6.54 13.10 -12.91
CA ILE A 208 -7.44 12.08 -12.33
C ILE A 208 -6.94 11.67 -10.95
N SER A 209 -7.82 11.07 -10.13
CA SER A 209 -7.46 10.52 -8.82
C SER A 209 -6.81 9.14 -8.95
N PHE A 210 -5.73 8.93 -8.19
CA PHE A 210 -5.04 7.66 -7.99
C PHE A 210 -5.26 7.11 -6.57
N ALA A 211 -6.28 7.60 -5.86
CA ALA A 211 -6.61 7.13 -4.51
C ALA A 211 -6.99 5.65 -4.50
N ASP A 212 -7.78 5.22 -5.49
CA ASP A 212 -8.20 3.84 -5.67
C ASP A 212 -7.66 3.27 -6.98
N ASP A 213 -7.65 1.95 -7.11
CA ASP A 213 -7.42 1.27 -8.37
C ASP A 213 -8.59 1.56 -9.31
N PHE A 214 -8.33 1.74 -10.61
CA PHE A 214 -9.35 2.13 -11.57
C PHE A 214 -9.19 1.39 -12.90
N THR A 215 -10.26 1.45 -13.71
CA THR A 215 -10.26 0.90 -15.05
C THR A 215 -10.17 2.03 -16.07
N VAL A 216 -9.27 1.86 -17.04
CA VAL A 216 -9.17 2.69 -18.24
C VAL A 216 -9.87 1.96 -19.37
N THR A 217 -10.84 2.62 -19.99
CA THR A 217 -11.56 2.11 -21.14
C THR A 217 -11.06 2.81 -22.40
N VAL A 218 -10.47 2.06 -23.33
CA VAL A 218 -10.13 2.55 -24.67
C VAL A 218 -11.30 2.27 -25.59
N VAL A 219 -11.78 3.29 -26.28
CA VAL A 219 -12.92 3.22 -27.20
C VAL A 219 -12.40 3.35 -28.63
N ALA A 220 -12.73 2.40 -29.47
CA ALA A 220 -12.45 2.45 -30.92
C ALA A 220 -13.44 3.36 -31.64
N GLU A 221 -13.14 3.68 -32.89
CA GLU A 221 -13.99 4.50 -33.73
C GLU A 221 -15.38 3.85 -33.96
N ASP A 222 -15.46 2.51 -34.01
CA ASP A 222 -16.71 1.75 -34.15
C ASP A 222 -17.52 1.68 -32.86
N GLY A 223 -17.05 2.29 -31.77
CA GLY A 223 -17.66 2.28 -30.45
C GLY A 223 -17.36 1.03 -29.63
N SER A 224 -16.63 0.07 -30.15
CA SER A 224 -16.18 -1.09 -29.38
C SER A 224 -15.09 -0.69 -28.36
N THR A 225 -14.98 -1.41 -27.24
CA THR A 225 -14.13 -1.03 -26.12
C THR A 225 -13.12 -2.12 -25.76
N ASN A 226 -12.03 -1.71 -25.14
CA ASN A 226 -11.08 -2.57 -24.43
C ASN A 226 -10.78 -1.96 -23.07
N GLU A 227 -10.68 -2.79 -22.04
CA GLU A 227 -10.49 -2.35 -20.66
C GLU A 227 -9.12 -2.77 -20.13
N TYR A 228 -8.48 -1.87 -19.41
CA TYR A 228 -7.20 -2.04 -18.73
C TYR A 228 -7.35 -1.65 -17.27
N HIS A 229 -6.86 -2.48 -16.36
CA HIS A 229 -6.82 -2.15 -14.94
C HIS A 229 -5.54 -1.36 -14.63
N VAL A 230 -5.67 -0.34 -13.79
CA VAL A 230 -4.53 0.44 -13.30
C VAL A 230 -4.44 0.31 -11.80
N VAL A 231 -3.31 -0.19 -11.32
CA VAL A 231 -2.98 -0.38 -9.92
C VAL A 231 -1.78 0.50 -9.58
N PHE A 232 -1.98 1.46 -8.70
CA PHE A 232 -0.91 2.32 -8.23
C PHE A 232 -0.74 2.12 -6.73
N ASN A 233 0.40 1.55 -6.30
CA ASN A 233 0.69 1.37 -4.89
C ASN A 233 1.56 2.53 -4.38
N CYS A 234 0.92 3.49 -3.71
CA CYS A 234 1.56 4.60 -3.02
C CYS A 234 0.99 4.71 -1.59
N PRO A 235 1.73 4.30 -0.55
CA PRO A 235 1.21 4.25 0.82
C PRO A 235 0.67 5.59 1.35
N GLN A 236 1.17 6.72 0.87
CA GLN A 236 0.66 8.05 1.20
C GLN A 236 -0.76 8.27 0.68
N ILE A 237 -1.09 7.70 -0.48
CA ILE A 237 -2.33 7.99 -1.21
C ILE A 237 -3.40 6.95 -0.91
N ASN A 238 -3.11 5.69 -1.16
CA ASN A 238 -4.12 4.64 -1.33
C ASN A 238 -4.05 3.52 -0.30
N THR A 239 -3.59 3.83 0.90
CA THR A 239 -3.77 2.99 2.08
C THR A 239 -4.61 3.73 3.12
N GLU A 240 -5.38 2.98 3.91
CA GLU A 240 -6.19 3.53 5.00
C GLU A 240 -5.35 3.86 6.26
N LEU A 241 -4.04 3.63 6.22
CA LEU A 241 -3.17 3.92 7.35
C LEU A 241 -2.89 5.42 7.46
N PRO A 242 -2.84 5.96 8.68
CA PRO A 242 -2.29 7.28 8.92
C PRO A 242 -0.87 7.42 8.40
N VAL A 243 -0.47 8.62 8.10
CA VAL A 243 0.83 8.92 7.51
C VAL A 243 1.62 9.85 8.42
N LEU A 244 2.90 9.53 8.62
CA LEU A 244 3.90 10.36 9.30
C LEU A 244 5.06 10.64 8.35
N HIS A 245 5.27 11.90 7.99
CA HIS A 245 6.48 12.36 7.34
C HIS A 245 7.38 13.07 8.38
N MET A 246 8.63 12.64 8.47
CA MET A 246 9.61 13.15 9.43
C MET A 246 10.74 13.88 8.70
N LYS A 247 11.07 15.09 9.18
CA LYS A 247 12.21 15.90 8.69
C LYS A 247 13.05 16.33 9.90
N PRO A 248 13.93 15.46 10.45
CA PRO A 248 14.79 15.82 11.58
C PRO A 248 15.88 16.82 11.16
N ASP A 249 16.21 17.77 12.04
CA ASP A 249 17.24 18.78 11.76
C ASP A 249 18.64 18.17 11.60
N TYR A 250 18.87 17.00 12.23
CA TYR A 250 20.13 16.25 12.18
C TYR A 250 19.83 14.74 12.23
N LEU A 251 20.83 13.93 11.91
CA LEU A 251 20.77 12.48 12.10
C LEU A 251 20.32 12.13 13.53
N ILE A 252 19.24 11.39 13.67
CA ILE A 252 18.87 10.78 14.94
C ILE A 252 19.82 9.59 15.18
N SER A 253 20.88 9.84 15.94
CA SER A 253 21.99 8.88 16.14
C SER A 253 22.00 8.25 17.53
N SER A 254 21.16 8.68 18.46
CA SER A 254 21.21 8.30 19.88
C SER A 254 19.82 7.96 20.43
N LYS A 255 19.80 7.11 21.45
CA LYS A 255 18.65 6.85 22.33
C LYS A 255 18.52 7.89 23.45
N ASP A 256 19.53 8.69 23.69
CA ASP A 256 19.60 9.59 24.85
C ASP A 256 19.31 11.04 24.44
N ASN A 257 19.81 11.45 23.28
CA ASN A 257 19.69 12.83 22.81
C ASN A 257 18.52 13.00 21.87
N TYR A 258 17.68 13.99 22.18
CA TYR A 258 16.59 14.40 21.30
C TYR A 258 17.10 15.29 20.18
N VAL A 259 16.45 15.19 19.03
CA VAL A 259 16.66 16.01 17.84
C VAL A 259 15.34 16.69 17.50
N ASP A 260 15.39 18.01 17.31
CA ASP A 260 14.25 18.76 16.81
C ASP A 260 13.87 18.26 15.43
N THR A 261 12.59 17.92 15.26
CA THR A 261 12.07 17.25 14.07
C THR A 261 10.81 17.97 13.61
N HIS A 262 10.81 18.42 12.37
CA HIS A 262 9.59 18.82 11.68
C HIS A 262 8.82 17.55 11.31
N ILE A 263 7.52 17.52 11.56
CA ILE A 263 6.66 16.40 11.17
C ILE A 263 5.36 16.88 10.54
N GLU A 264 4.87 16.05 9.62
CA GLU A 264 3.50 16.08 9.12
C GLU A 264 2.87 14.73 9.51
N LEU A 265 1.87 14.76 10.39
CA LEU A 265 1.14 13.58 10.86
C LEU A 265 -0.34 13.79 10.60
N TYR A 266 -0.94 12.94 9.78
CA TYR A 266 -2.37 13.00 9.50
C TYR A 266 -2.98 11.61 9.36
N ASP A 267 -4.30 11.56 9.57
CA ASP A 267 -5.11 10.37 9.42
C ASP A 267 -6.25 10.68 8.45
N LYS A 268 -6.25 10.03 7.29
CA LYS A 268 -7.28 10.21 6.26
C LYS A 268 -8.68 9.88 6.75
N THR A 269 -8.79 8.95 7.71
CA THR A 269 -10.08 8.52 8.27
C THR A 269 -10.66 9.51 9.29
N SER A 270 -9.85 10.46 9.78
CA SER A 270 -10.22 11.45 10.81
C SER A 270 -10.44 12.86 10.28
N GLU A 271 -10.44 13.08 8.97
CA GLU A 271 -10.64 14.40 8.34
C GLU A 271 -11.91 15.13 8.82
N SER A 272 -12.93 14.37 9.28
CA SER A 272 -14.18 14.95 9.76
C SER A 272 -14.14 15.50 11.18
N THR A 273 -13.12 15.18 11.99
CA THR A 273 -13.07 15.55 13.42
C THR A 273 -12.00 16.59 13.76
N GLY A 274 -11.02 16.81 12.87
CA GLY A 274 -9.91 17.76 13.11
C GLY A 274 -9.00 17.38 14.27
N GLU A 275 -9.17 16.21 14.88
CA GLU A 275 -8.37 15.73 16.00
C GLU A 275 -7.34 14.72 15.54
N GLY A 276 -6.18 14.72 16.18
CA GLY A 276 -5.16 13.68 15.99
C GLY A 276 -4.10 13.97 14.93
N TRP A 277 -4.16 15.11 14.23
CA TRP A 277 -3.14 15.54 13.28
C TRP A 277 -2.12 16.51 13.88
N TRP A 278 -0.93 16.55 13.30
CA TRP A 278 0.14 17.48 13.66
C TRP A 278 0.89 17.90 12.41
N ASP A 279 0.93 19.21 12.20
CA ASP A 279 1.79 19.85 11.23
C ASP A 279 2.73 20.80 11.96
N SER A 280 4.03 20.62 11.80
CA SER A 280 5.02 21.42 12.49
C SER A 280 5.10 22.87 12.00
N ASP A 281 4.62 23.17 10.80
CA ASP A 281 4.51 24.56 10.32
C ASP A 281 3.45 25.32 11.10
N GLU A 282 2.40 24.64 11.57
CA GLU A 282 1.34 25.26 12.37
C GLU A 282 1.56 25.11 13.88
N LYS A 283 2.02 23.95 14.35
CA LYS A 283 2.07 23.58 15.77
C LYS A 283 3.49 23.55 16.36
N GLY A 284 4.50 23.76 15.51
CA GLY A 284 5.91 23.71 15.88
C GLY A 284 6.52 22.32 15.85
N LYS A 285 7.85 22.27 15.78
CA LYS A 285 8.62 21.02 15.77
C LYS A 285 8.39 20.22 17.05
N ILE A 286 8.56 18.92 16.93
CA ILE A 286 8.62 18.00 18.06
C ILE A 286 10.06 17.56 18.30
N GLU A 287 10.31 16.92 19.45
CA GLU A 287 11.58 16.29 19.74
C GLU A 287 11.51 14.79 19.44
N MET A 288 12.49 14.23 18.71
CA MET A 288 12.59 12.80 18.43
C MET A 288 13.95 12.23 18.80
N ARG A 289 13.98 10.97 19.21
CA ARG A 289 15.21 10.20 19.47
C ARG A 289 15.03 8.73 19.16
N GLY A 290 16.12 8.01 19.10
CA GLY A 290 16.09 6.54 19.05
C GLY A 290 15.46 5.92 20.30
N ARG A 291 15.01 4.67 20.22
CA ARG A 291 14.52 3.88 21.34
C ARG A 291 14.85 2.39 21.17
N GLY A 292 14.61 1.61 22.24
CA GLY A 292 14.83 0.18 22.29
C GLY A 292 16.29 -0.18 22.61
N ASN A 293 16.53 -1.39 23.10
CA ASN A 293 17.85 -1.90 23.40
C ASN A 293 18.46 -2.60 22.16
N SER A 294 18.14 -3.87 21.93
CA SER A 294 18.58 -4.61 20.75
C SER A 294 18.00 -4.00 19.45
N THR A 295 16.74 -3.60 19.47
CA THR A 295 16.03 -3.07 18.29
C THR A 295 16.59 -1.76 17.74
N TRP A 296 17.29 -0.93 18.56
CA TRP A 296 17.98 0.25 18.05
C TRP A 296 19.18 -0.09 17.15
N GLY A 297 19.77 -1.26 17.36
CA GLY A 297 20.84 -1.78 16.52
C GLY A 297 20.40 -2.24 15.13
N LEU A 298 19.10 -2.40 14.88
CA LEU A 298 18.54 -2.97 13.65
C LEU A 298 18.52 -1.98 12.49
N PRO A 299 18.43 -2.44 11.24
CA PRO A 299 18.32 -1.57 10.07
C PRO A 299 17.10 -0.66 10.12
N LYS A 300 15.91 -1.19 10.37
CA LYS A 300 14.69 -0.41 10.54
C LYS A 300 14.58 0.11 11.97
N LYS A 301 14.79 1.42 12.15
CA LYS A 301 14.95 2.06 13.46
C LYS A 301 13.62 2.39 14.14
N PRO A 302 13.42 2.02 15.40
CA PRO A 302 12.29 2.53 16.21
C PRO A 302 12.64 3.89 16.83
N PHE A 303 11.61 4.75 17.00
CA PHE A 303 11.81 6.09 17.55
C PHE A 303 10.86 6.40 18.71
N ARG A 304 11.28 7.34 19.56
CA ARG A 304 10.44 8.01 20.56
C ARG A 304 10.19 9.42 20.09
N MET A 305 8.92 9.83 20.16
CA MET A 305 8.42 11.16 19.84
C MET A 305 8.04 11.88 21.13
N LYS A 306 8.31 13.18 21.20
CA LYS A 306 7.92 14.02 22.33
C LYS A 306 7.36 15.33 21.78
N PHE A 307 6.04 15.46 21.87
CA PHE A 307 5.31 16.64 21.44
C PHE A 307 5.51 17.81 22.42
N THR A 308 5.37 19.01 21.92
CA THR A 308 5.50 20.24 22.72
C THR A 308 4.39 20.36 23.76
N GLU A 309 3.22 19.83 23.44
CA GLU A 309 2.05 19.79 24.32
C GLU A 309 1.49 18.36 24.48
N LYS A 310 0.56 18.17 25.44
CA LYS A 310 -0.16 16.90 25.58
C LYS A 310 -1.09 16.74 24.39
N PHE A 311 -0.90 15.66 23.67
CA PHE A 311 -1.54 15.37 22.39
C PHE A 311 -1.95 13.89 22.30
N SER A 312 -2.98 13.61 21.55
CA SER A 312 -3.43 12.24 21.24
C SER A 312 -3.30 12.04 19.71
N PRO A 313 -2.17 11.51 19.23
CA PRO A 313 -1.94 11.37 17.80
C PRO A 313 -2.90 10.36 17.18
N ILE A 314 -3.39 10.67 15.99
CA ILE A 314 -4.18 9.75 15.13
C ILE A 314 -5.34 9.04 15.86
N GLY A 315 -5.97 9.71 16.83
CA GLY A 315 -7.10 9.16 17.58
C GLY A 315 -6.75 8.01 18.51
N LEU A 316 -5.50 7.85 18.93
CA LEU A 316 -5.11 6.91 19.97
C LEU A 316 -5.73 7.34 21.31
N ASN A 317 -6.70 6.57 21.79
CA ASN A 317 -7.74 7.00 22.73
C ASN A 317 -7.41 6.87 24.22
N HIS A 318 -6.15 7.05 24.63
CA HIS A 318 -5.90 7.29 26.05
C HIS A 318 -5.87 8.79 26.34
N ALA A 319 -5.55 9.17 27.55
CA ALA A 319 -5.35 10.56 27.87
C ALA A 319 -4.24 11.17 27.01
N LYS A 320 -4.41 12.42 26.60
CA LYS A 320 -3.40 13.18 25.88
C LYS A 320 -2.09 13.19 26.65
N GLU A 321 -0.99 12.80 26.02
CA GLU A 321 0.35 12.78 26.62
C GLU A 321 1.39 13.33 25.62
N LYS A 322 2.56 13.75 26.16
CA LYS A 322 3.63 14.31 25.31
C LYS A 322 4.45 13.24 24.61
N SER A 323 4.66 12.09 25.24
CA SER A 323 5.57 11.07 24.74
C SER A 323 4.84 9.89 24.11
N TRP A 324 5.22 9.55 22.91
CA TRP A 324 4.71 8.42 22.13
C TRP A 324 5.88 7.66 21.50
N VAL A 325 5.65 6.46 21.04
CA VAL A 325 6.66 5.65 20.35
C VAL A 325 6.15 5.17 19.00
N ILE A 326 7.07 5.01 18.06
CA ILE A 326 6.85 4.27 16.82
C ILE A 326 7.78 3.07 16.80
N LEU A 327 7.19 1.89 16.84
CA LEU A 327 7.87 0.60 16.88
C LEU A 327 8.08 0.13 15.44
N ALA A 328 9.33 -0.20 15.11
CA ALA A 328 9.70 -0.55 13.73
C ALA A 328 9.25 -1.94 13.30
N GLN A 329 9.05 -2.85 14.26
CA GLN A 329 8.72 -4.28 14.03
C GLN A 329 9.68 -4.98 13.07
N ASP A 330 10.99 -4.63 13.12
CA ASP A 330 12.00 -5.18 12.21
C ASP A 330 12.14 -6.70 12.38
N MET A 331 12.20 -7.18 13.63
CA MET A 331 12.30 -8.60 13.94
C MET A 331 10.99 -9.36 13.72
N ASP A 332 9.85 -8.69 13.77
CA ASP A 332 8.54 -9.31 13.60
C ASP A 332 8.03 -9.14 12.16
N LYS A 333 8.26 -10.16 11.33
CA LYS A 333 7.81 -10.14 9.93
C LYS A 333 6.29 -10.28 9.75
N SER A 334 5.55 -10.56 10.82
CA SER A 334 4.08 -10.42 10.81
C SER A 334 3.62 -8.97 11.02
N LEU A 335 4.46 -8.13 11.63
CA LEU A 335 4.16 -6.80 12.13
C LEU A 335 3.13 -6.76 13.28
N LEU A 336 2.54 -7.92 13.67
CA LEU A 336 1.32 -8.01 14.48
C LEU A 336 1.52 -8.51 15.90
N ARG A 337 2.65 -9.16 16.25
CA ARG A 337 2.83 -9.86 17.53
C ARG A 337 2.57 -8.96 18.75
N THR A 338 3.22 -7.80 18.77
CA THR A 338 3.03 -6.83 19.85
C THR A 338 1.59 -6.29 19.88
N HIS A 339 1.01 -6.02 18.71
CA HIS A 339 -0.39 -5.57 18.63
C HIS A 339 -1.36 -6.62 19.14
N LEU A 340 -1.18 -7.88 18.75
CA LEU A 340 -2.02 -8.99 19.21
C LEU A 340 -1.92 -9.19 20.74
N ALA A 341 -0.73 -9.08 21.30
CA ALA A 341 -0.54 -9.15 22.77
C ALA A 341 -1.25 -7.99 23.50
N PHE A 342 -1.30 -6.79 22.92
CA PHE A 342 -2.09 -5.68 23.48
C PHE A 342 -3.59 -5.97 23.41
N GLU A 343 -4.06 -6.60 22.34
CA GLU A 343 -5.46 -6.99 22.24
C GLU A 343 -5.84 -8.06 23.31
N TYR A 344 -4.96 -9.02 23.61
CA TYR A 344 -5.16 -9.94 24.73
C TYR A 344 -5.21 -9.21 26.08
N SER A 345 -4.32 -8.23 26.24
CA SER A 345 -4.32 -7.40 27.46
C SER A 345 -5.64 -6.65 27.65
N ARG A 346 -6.27 -6.13 26.57
CA ARG A 346 -7.59 -5.46 26.64
C ARG A 346 -8.70 -6.39 27.11
N ILE A 347 -8.61 -7.68 26.81
CA ILE A 347 -9.60 -8.67 27.24
C ILE A 347 -9.43 -8.99 28.73
N LEU A 348 -8.19 -9.18 29.18
CA LEU A 348 -7.90 -9.62 30.54
C LEU A 348 -7.88 -8.45 31.51
N PHE A 349 -7.26 -7.33 31.19
CA PHE A 349 -7.24 -6.13 32.02
C PHE A 349 -8.45 -5.22 31.73
N ASN A 350 -9.65 -5.80 31.68
CA ASN A 350 -10.88 -5.10 31.37
C ASN A 350 -11.57 -4.61 32.62
N ALA A 351 -11.72 -3.30 32.77
CA ALA A 351 -12.41 -2.70 33.94
C ALA A 351 -13.90 -3.12 34.04
N ALA A 352 -14.54 -3.39 32.91
CA ALA A 352 -15.95 -3.77 32.87
C ALA A 352 -16.22 -5.15 33.53
N ASP A 353 -15.21 -6.01 33.64
CA ASP A 353 -15.35 -7.33 34.27
C ASP A 353 -15.50 -7.26 35.80
N ASN A 354 -15.14 -6.13 36.42
CA ASN A 354 -15.07 -5.97 37.90
C ASN A 354 -14.23 -7.08 38.58
N TYR A 355 -13.31 -7.66 37.85
CA TYR A 355 -12.47 -8.76 38.29
C TYR A 355 -11.32 -8.27 39.19
N HIS A 356 -10.65 -7.20 38.77
CA HIS A 356 -9.48 -6.66 39.46
C HIS A 356 -9.83 -5.84 40.71
N HIS A 357 -8.84 -5.65 41.56
CA HIS A 357 -8.96 -4.76 42.70
C HIS A 357 -9.12 -3.29 42.23
N GLU A 358 -9.90 -2.49 42.95
CA GLU A 358 -10.16 -1.08 42.63
C GLU A 358 -8.90 -0.21 42.52
N LYS A 359 -7.80 -0.59 43.17
CA LYS A 359 -6.49 0.08 43.09
C LYS A 359 -5.68 -0.34 41.86
N ALA A 360 -6.09 -1.39 41.15
CA ALA A 360 -5.38 -1.80 39.96
C ALA A 360 -5.47 -0.73 38.86
N VAL A 361 -4.36 -0.48 38.16
CA VAL A 361 -4.29 0.37 36.98
C VAL A 361 -4.41 -0.53 35.76
N LEU A 362 -5.59 -0.58 35.17
CA LEU A 362 -5.90 -1.47 34.06
C LEU A 362 -5.48 -0.82 32.72
N PHE A 363 -4.23 -0.38 32.64
CA PHE A 363 -3.66 0.23 31.46
C PHE A 363 -3.16 -0.82 30.48
N THR A 364 -3.66 -0.74 29.25
CA THR A 364 -3.13 -1.45 28.10
C THR A 364 -2.69 -0.43 27.04
N PRO A 365 -1.47 -0.49 26.51
CA PRO A 365 -1.05 0.43 25.46
C PRO A 365 -1.99 0.38 24.27
N CYS A 366 -2.42 1.54 23.77
CA CYS A 366 -3.07 1.64 22.46
C CYS A 366 -2.04 1.63 21.36
N SER A 367 -2.40 1.09 20.20
CA SER A 367 -1.55 1.18 19.04
C SER A 367 -2.33 1.24 17.74
N ARG A 368 -1.75 1.92 16.74
CA ARG A 368 -2.19 1.91 15.35
C ARG A 368 -0.98 1.77 14.44
N PHE A 369 -1.18 1.12 13.30
CA PHE A 369 -0.18 1.07 12.24
C PHE A 369 -0.22 2.37 11.45
N ILE A 370 0.94 2.84 11.03
CA ILE A 370 1.14 4.06 10.26
C ILE A 370 2.16 3.86 9.16
N ASN A 371 2.01 4.59 8.07
CA ASN A 371 3.05 4.72 7.04
C ASN A 371 4.03 5.83 7.44
N VAL A 372 5.33 5.56 7.38
CA VAL A 372 6.37 6.51 7.76
C VAL A 372 7.25 6.86 6.58
N TYR A 373 7.49 8.14 6.37
CA TYR A 373 8.41 8.72 5.39
C TYR A 373 9.48 9.55 6.09
N LEU A 374 10.65 9.66 5.49
CA LEU A 374 11.78 10.41 6.02
C LEU A 374 12.42 11.30 4.96
N THR A 375 12.62 12.58 5.31
CA THR A 375 13.52 13.47 4.61
C THR A 375 14.65 13.86 5.56
N GLY A 376 15.87 13.39 5.30
CA GLY A 376 17.02 13.63 6.14
C GLY A 376 18.01 12.49 6.20
N ASP A 377 19.02 12.61 7.05
CA ASP A 377 20.04 11.58 7.23
C ASP A 377 19.49 10.36 7.97
N TYR A 378 19.83 9.18 7.48
CA TYR A 378 19.50 7.89 8.08
C TYR A 378 20.73 6.99 8.17
N TYR A 379 21.01 6.47 9.37
CA TYR A 379 22.06 5.50 9.57
C TYR A 379 21.56 4.08 9.36
N ASP A 380 22.00 3.47 8.30
CA ASP A 380 21.70 2.07 7.99
C ASP A 380 22.71 1.13 8.69
N SER A 381 22.24 0.42 9.70
CA SER A 381 23.06 -0.51 10.49
C SER A 381 23.55 -1.70 9.66
N SER A 382 22.83 -2.09 8.61
CA SER A 382 23.20 -3.22 7.76
C SER A 382 24.45 -2.94 6.92
N THR A 383 24.58 -1.70 6.47
CA THR A 383 25.72 -1.25 5.66
C THR A 383 26.78 -0.49 6.46
N GLY A 384 26.44 -0.06 7.69
CA GLY A 384 27.28 0.79 8.52
C GLY A 384 27.47 2.21 7.96
N ARG A 385 26.55 2.68 7.12
CA ARG A 385 26.66 3.99 6.44
C ARG A 385 25.46 4.88 6.72
N THR A 386 25.72 6.18 6.74
CA THR A 386 24.67 7.20 6.70
C THR A 386 24.38 7.54 5.24
N ARG A 387 23.09 7.62 4.90
CA ARG A 387 22.60 8.12 3.61
C ARG A 387 21.54 9.18 3.83
N TYR A 388 21.44 10.11 2.91
CA TYR A 388 20.35 11.06 2.88
C TYR A 388 19.14 10.42 2.20
N MET A 389 17.98 10.54 2.84
CA MET A 389 16.69 10.11 2.32
C MET A 389 15.90 11.35 1.88
N ASP A 390 15.42 11.35 0.65
CA ASP A 390 14.67 12.45 0.06
C ASP A 390 13.18 12.07 -0.04
N GLY A 391 12.47 12.18 1.08
CA GLY A 391 11.08 11.79 1.19
C GLY A 391 10.87 10.28 1.01
N GLU A 392 11.87 9.45 1.30
CA GLU A 392 11.74 8.01 1.07
C GLU A 392 10.85 7.35 2.13
N TYR A 393 10.09 6.37 1.68
CA TYR A 393 9.25 5.53 2.54
C TYR A 393 10.11 4.68 3.47
N LEU A 394 9.86 4.77 4.78
CA LEU A 394 10.50 3.98 5.82
C LEU A 394 9.75 2.69 6.17
N GLY A 395 8.54 2.52 5.66
CA GLY A 395 7.74 1.34 5.92
C GLY A 395 6.59 1.56 6.91
N VAL A 396 5.94 0.45 7.23
CA VAL A 396 4.87 0.40 8.25
C VAL A 396 5.48 0.38 9.63
N TYR A 397 5.02 1.26 10.51
CA TYR A 397 5.36 1.31 11.93
C TYR A 397 4.12 1.15 12.80
N GLN A 398 4.30 0.67 14.01
CA GLN A 398 3.25 0.65 15.02
C GLN A 398 3.44 1.84 15.96
N MET A 399 2.60 2.89 15.84
CA MET A 399 2.56 3.98 16.80
C MET A 399 1.84 3.52 18.06
N SER A 400 2.40 3.80 19.23
CA SER A 400 1.87 3.33 20.50
C SER A 400 2.15 4.30 21.64
N ASP A 401 1.42 4.10 22.74
CA ASP A 401 1.76 4.71 24.03
C ASP A 401 3.20 4.41 24.44
N GLN A 402 3.87 5.42 25.00
CA GLN A 402 5.06 5.18 25.81
C GLN A 402 4.63 4.59 27.16
N VAL A 403 5.17 3.44 27.54
CA VAL A 403 4.97 2.89 28.90
C VAL A 403 5.69 3.81 29.89
N GLN A 404 4.90 4.55 30.65
CA GLN A 404 5.40 5.52 31.65
C GLN A 404 4.31 5.83 32.69
N ARG A 405 4.73 6.41 33.80
CA ARG A 405 3.78 7.03 34.74
C ARG A 405 3.10 8.21 34.05
N ALA A 406 1.79 8.17 33.92
CA ALA A 406 0.93 9.28 33.51
C ALA A 406 -0.52 9.01 33.94
N ASP A 407 -1.35 10.06 34.03
CA ASP A 407 -2.71 9.92 34.50
C ASP A 407 -3.59 9.08 33.55
N GLY A 408 -3.27 9.04 32.26
CA GLY A 408 -3.92 8.21 31.26
C GLY A 408 -3.18 6.90 30.92
N ARG A 409 -2.11 6.58 31.64
CA ARG A 409 -1.30 5.37 31.43
C ARG A 409 -1.13 4.61 32.74
N ILE A 410 0.09 4.40 33.23
CA ILE A 410 0.28 3.83 34.56
C ILE A 410 -0.01 4.93 35.59
N ALA A 411 -1.27 5.06 35.94
CA ALA A 411 -1.78 6.14 36.80
C ALA A 411 -1.51 5.89 38.27
N VAL A 412 -0.24 5.61 38.62
CA VAL A 412 0.16 5.54 40.04
C VAL A 412 0.22 6.94 40.64
N ASP A 413 0.16 7.00 41.96
CA ASP A 413 0.20 8.25 42.73
C ASP A 413 1.50 9.00 42.44
N LYS A 414 1.44 10.33 42.42
CA LYS A 414 2.64 11.15 42.25
C LYS A 414 3.51 11.01 43.51
N LEU A 415 4.79 10.75 43.29
CA LEU A 415 5.83 10.68 44.28
C LEU A 415 7.04 11.48 43.76
N LYS A 416 7.50 12.41 44.58
CA LYS A 416 8.61 13.30 44.20
C LYS A 416 9.71 13.22 45.28
N ALA A 417 10.96 13.56 44.94
CA ALA A 417 12.08 13.58 45.88
C ALA A 417 11.75 14.45 47.10
N GLU A 418 11.08 15.58 46.94
CA GLU A 418 10.67 16.48 48.04
C GLU A 418 9.67 15.87 49.02
N ASP A 419 9.01 14.78 48.69
CA ASP A 419 8.11 14.05 49.55
C ASP A 419 8.91 13.23 50.61
N GLY A 420 10.18 12.95 50.35
CA GLY A 420 11.10 12.29 51.26
C GLY A 420 10.52 11.00 51.88
N ASP A 421 10.59 10.90 53.19
CA ASP A 421 10.09 9.78 53.98
C ASP A 421 8.66 9.98 54.53
N ASP A 422 7.88 10.91 53.97
CA ASP A 422 6.47 11.12 54.33
C ASP A 422 5.72 9.76 54.38
N PRO A 423 5.25 9.31 55.54
CA PRO A 423 4.74 7.96 55.74
C PRO A 423 3.44 7.67 54.97
N GLU A 424 2.70 8.72 54.56
CA GLU A 424 1.52 8.55 53.71
C GLU A 424 1.89 8.45 52.23
N LYS A 425 2.87 9.20 51.81
CA LYS A 425 3.26 9.29 50.37
C LYS A 425 4.18 8.18 49.92
N ILE A 426 5.17 7.83 50.74
CA ILE A 426 6.20 6.85 50.43
C ILE A 426 5.67 5.44 50.16
N THR A 427 4.43 5.13 50.61
CA THR A 427 3.82 3.81 50.50
C THR A 427 3.45 3.40 49.06
N GLY A 428 3.51 4.32 48.10
CA GLY A 428 3.17 4.03 46.71
C GLY A 428 3.51 5.18 45.76
N GLY A 429 3.39 4.91 44.47
CA GLY A 429 3.82 5.82 43.41
C GLY A 429 5.09 5.28 42.73
N TYR A 430 5.22 3.96 42.64
CA TYR A 430 6.39 3.33 41.99
C TYR A 430 5.98 2.58 40.73
N VAL A 431 6.76 2.74 39.68
CA VAL A 431 6.73 1.91 38.45
C VAL A 431 8.09 1.25 38.31
N ILE A 432 8.10 -0.05 38.18
CA ILE A 432 9.29 -0.90 38.23
C ILE A 432 9.30 -1.79 36.98
N GLU A 433 10.45 -1.99 36.38
CA GLU A 433 10.64 -2.98 35.33
C GLU A 433 11.73 -3.97 35.74
N ALA A 434 11.44 -5.26 35.69
CA ALA A 434 12.48 -6.27 35.69
C ALA A 434 13.04 -6.34 34.26
N ASP A 435 14.34 -6.01 34.09
CA ASP A 435 15.00 -5.91 32.79
C ASP A 435 16.42 -6.43 32.88
N LEU A 436 16.85 -7.22 31.88
CA LEU A 436 18.22 -7.75 31.79
C LEU A 436 19.24 -6.70 31.33
N HIS A 437 18.84 -5.75 30.53
CA HIS A 437 19.74 -4.79 29.86
C HIS A 437 19.94 -3.51 30.65
N GLU A 438 18.86 -2.97 31.21
CA GLU A 438 18.87 -1.71 31.95
C GLU A 438 18.78 -2.00 33.46
N GLY A 439 19.09 -0.98 34.26
CA GLY A 439 18.98 -1.03 35.71
C GLY A 439 20.27 -1.45 36.41
N ASN A 440 20.38 -0.95 37.64
CA ASN A 440 21.52 -1.16 38.54
C ASN A 440 21.02 -1.60 39.93
N HIS A 441 19.75 -1.89 40.08
CA HIS A 441 19.12 -2.34 41.31
C HIS A 441 18.92 -3.86 41.27
N TYR A 442 19.14 -4.51 42.40
CA TYR A 442 19.01 -5.96 42.52
C TYR A 442 18.25 -6.33 43.75
N THR A 443 17.35 -7.29 43.65
CA THR A 443 16.76 -7.94 44.83
C THR A 443 17.76 -8.83 45.51
N ASN A 444 17.46 -9.33 46.70
CA ASN A 444 18.31 -10.25 47.43
C ASN A 444 18.60 -11.56 46.67
N LYS A 445 17.72 -11.95 45.77
CA LYS A 445 17.90 -13.11 44.87
C LYS A 445 18.57 -12.79 43.56
N GLY A 446 18.91 -11.52 43.35
CA GLY A 446 19.65 -11.07 42.16
C GLY A 446 18.79 -10.73 40.96
N ILE A 447 17.47 -10.54 41.13
CA ILE A 447 16.63 -10.03 40.06
C ILE A 447 17.00 -8.58 39.82
N LYS A 448 17.36 -8.29 38.56
CA LYS A 448 17.75 -6.96 38.12
C LYS A 448 16.52 -6.10 37.83
N LEU A 449 16.50 -4.91 38.38
CA LEU A 449 15.35 -4.00 38.33
C LEU A 449 15.78 -2.61 37.84
N THR A 450 14.86 -1.96 37.14
CA THR A 450 14.91 -0.54 36.79
C THR A 450 13.71 0.15 37.41
N TYR A 451 13.93 1.23 38.15
CA TYR A 451 12.83 2.07 38.62
C TYR A 451 12.49 3.10 37.52
N LYS A 452 11.33 2.95 36.88
CA LYS A 452 10.85 3.82 35.81
C LYS A 452 10.11 5.04 36.34
N TYR A 453 9.69 5.00 37.62
CA TYR A 453 9.10 6.12 38.32
C TYR A 453 9.16 5.89 39.84
N PRO A 454 9.58 6.86 40.67
CA PRO A 454 10.20 8.11 40.24
C PRO A 454 11.42 7.87 39.36
N GLU A 455 11.77 8.82 38.45
CA GLU A 455 13.01 8.74 37.67
C GLU A 455 14.22 8.99 38.58
N ASP A 456 15.41 8.53 38.21
CA ASP A 456 16.60 8.52 39.09
C ASP A 456 16.92 9.90 39.69
N ASP A 457 16.72 10.99 38.94
CA ASP A 457 16.95 12.37 39.42
C ASP A 457 15.87 12.88 40.39
N ASP A 458 14.70 12.25 40.37
CA ASP A 458 13.56 12.57 41.23
C ASP A 458 13.39 11.57 42.41
N PHE A 459 14.38 10.69 42.64
CA PHE A 459 14.29 9.58 43.56
C PHE A 459 15.02 9.90 44.87
N ASP A 460 14.25 10.14 45.97
CA ASP A 460 14.82 10.31 47.30
C ASP A 460 15.34 8.98 47.87
N GLN A 461 16.40 9.05 48.71
CA GLN A 461 17.02 7.84 49.28
C GLN A 461 16.06 7.08 50.21
N ALA A 462 15.15 7.74 50.93
CA ALA A 462 14.17 7.07 51.77
C ALA A 462 13.15 6.31 50.94
N GLN A 463 12.72 6.90 49.81
CA GLN A 463 11.82 6.28 48.85
C GLN A 463 12.45 5.05 48.19
N TYR A 464 13.71 5.18 47.77
CA TYR A 464 14.49 4.07 47.26
C TYR A 464 14.60 2.93 48.28
N ASN A 465 14.96 3.23 49.49
CA ASN A 465 15.08 2.24 50.54
C ASN A 465 13.74 1.57 50.84
N TYR A 466 12.64 2.35 50.87
CA TYR A 466 11.29 1.82 51.11
C TYR A 466 10.89 0.76 50.07
N ILE A 467 11.00 1.09 48.77
CA ILE A 467 10.54 0.18 47.72
C ILE A 467 11.48 -1.04 47.60
N THR A 468 12.77 -0.84 47.79
CA THR A 468 13.74 -1.97 47.80
C THR A 468 13.48 -2.91 48.96
N ASP A 469 13.25 -2.38 50.17
CA ASP A 469 12.86 -3.16 51.33
C ASP A 469 11.54 -3.90 51.13
N PHE A 470 10.57 -3.24 50.52
CA PHE A 470 9.28 -3.86 50.22
C PHE A 470 9.45 -5.06 49.27
N LEU A 471 10.18 -4.90 48.20
CA LEU A 471 10.47 -5.98 47.22
C LEU A 471 11.25 -7.12 47.87
N ASN A 472 12.24 -6.83 48.71
CA ASN A 472 13.00 -7.84 49.44
C ASN A 472 12.13 -8.60 50.45
N LYS A 473 11.15 -7.95 51.10
CA LYS A 473 10.16 -8.60 51.94
C LYS A 473 9.22 -9.50 51.15
N ALA A 474 8.76 -9.01 49.99
CA ALA A 474 7.95 -9.81 49.07
C ALA A 474 8.70 -11.06 48.59
N GLU A 475 9.97 -10.92 48.20
CA GLU A 475 10.82 -12.02 47.84
C GLU A 475 11.08 -13.00 48.99
N SER A 476 11.34 -12.49 50.19
CA SER A 476 11.50 -13.32 51.39
C SER A 476 10.24 -14.12 51.72
N ALA A 477 9.07 -13.53 51.57
CA ALA A 477 7.80 -14.23 51.74
C ALA A 477 7.59 -15.32 50.69
N LEU A 478 7.96 -15.05 49.43
CA LEU A 478 7.87 -15.98 48.31
C LEU A 478 8.79 -17.21 48.49
N TYR A 479 10.00 -17.03 49.01
CA TYR A 479 10.94 -18.13 49.24
C TYR A 479 10.91 -18.73 50.65
N GLY A 480 10.11 -18.16 51.52
CA GLY A 480 9.94 -18.68 52.90
C GLY A 480 9.21 -20.03 52.93
N SER A 481 9.31 -20.72 54.07
CA SER A 481 8.64 -22.01 54.28
C SER A 481 7.11 -21.91 54.22
N SER A 482 6.56 -20.76 54.59
CA SER A 482 5.12 -20.47 54.60
C SER A 482 4.65 -19.71 53.36
N TYR A 483 5.37 -19.83 52.22
CA TYR A 483 5.09 -19.00 51.03
C TYR A 483 3.67 -19.15 50.49
N LYS A 484 3.01 -20.30 50.66
CA LYS A 484 1.63 -20.57 50.25
C LYS A 484 0.56 -20.04 51.22
N ASP A 485 0.97 -19.58 52.39
CA ASP A 485 0.02 -19.05 53.38
C ASP A 485 -0.70 -17.82 52.80
N PRO A 486 -2.06 -17.78 52.83
CA PRO A 486 -2.82 -16.69 52.21
C PRO A 486 -2.57 -15.30 52.82
N GLU A 487 -2.22 -15.25 54.13
CA GLU A 487 -2.07 -14.01 54.88
C GLU A 487 -0.60 -13.59 55.01
N ASN A 488 0.32 -14.53 55.14
CA ASN A 488 1.73 -14.28 55.45
C ASN A 488 2.68 -14.69 54.32
N GLY A 489 2.22 -15.41 53.32
CA GLY A 489 2.98 -15.83 52.14
C GLY A 489 3.06 -14.73 51.08
N TRP A 490 3.36 -15.14 49.85
CA TRP A 490 3.56 -14.24 48.73
C TRP A 490 2.31 -13.38 48.42
N ARG A 491 1.09 -13.89 48.65
CA ARG A 491 -0.18 -13.18 48.44
C ARG A 491 -0.33 -11.91 49.26
N LYS A 492 0.43 -11.77 50.32
CA LYS A 492 0.52 -10.54 51.11
C LYS A 492 1.12 -9.39 50.30
N TYR A 493 2.04 -9.70 49.38
CA TYR A 493 2.86 -8.70 48.67
C TYR A 493 2.58 -8.60 47.20
N PHE A 494 1.96 -9.58 46.56
CA PHE A 494 1.62 -9.58 45.16
C PHE A 494 0.11 -9.62 44.94
N ASP A 495 -0.39 -8.85 43.99
CA ASP A 495 -1.80 -8.93 43.58
C ASP A 495 -1.99 -10.14 42.68
N GLU A 496 -2.69 -11.15 43.20
CA GLU A 496 -2.87 -12.44 42.54
C GLU A 496 -3.62 -12.34 41.23
N LYS A 497 -4.55 -11.37 41.10
CA LYS A 497 -5.41 -11.23 39.91
C LYS A 497 -4.65 -10.66 38.72
N THR A 498 -3.91 -9.55 38.92
CA THR A 498 -3.08 -8.98 37.87
C THR A 498 -1.93 -9.90 37.51
N LEU A 499 -1.37 -10.62 38.50
CA LEU A 499 -0.35 -11.62 38.25
C LEU A 499 -0.87 -12.79 37.40
N ALA A 500 -2.08 -13.30 37.66
CA ALA A 500 -2.67 -14.39 36.88
C ALA A 500 -2.91 -13.97 35.42
N ASP A 501 -3.49 -12.80 35.20
CA ASP A 501 -3.75 -12.29 33.85
C ASP A 501 -2.45 -12.00 33.11
N PHE A 502 -1.41 -11.50 33.79
CA PHE A 502 -0.07 -11.33 33.22
C PHE A 502 0.53 -12.69 32.78
N VAL A 503 0.47 -13.70 33.63
CA VAL A 503 0.97 -15.06 33.33
C VAL A 503 0.20 -15.66 32.16
N ILE A 504 -1.12 -15.55 32.11
CA ILE A 504 -1.94 -16.09 31.03
C ILE A 504 -1.49 -15.50 29.68
N ILE A 505 -1.29 -14.18 29.59
CA ILE A 505 -0.86 -13.55 28.35
C ILE A 505 0.53 -14.03 27.94
N LYS A 506 1.52 -13.97 28.87
CA LYS A 506 2.89 -14.35 28.57
C LYS A 506 3.02 -15.83 28.17
N GLU A 507 2.23 -16.69 28.80
CA GLU A 507 2.18 -18.11 28.44
C GLU A 507 1.45 -18.35 27.11
N PHE A 508 0.37 -17.64 26.81
CA PHE A 508 -0.35 -17.82 25.56
C PHE A 508 0.45 -17.28 24.36
N VAL A 509 1.11 -16.15 24.52
CA VAL A 509 2.05 -15.60 23.53
C VAL A 509 3.26 -16.52 23.34
N GLY A 510 3.68 -17.24 24.39
CA GLY A 510 4.85 -18.12 24.35
C GLY A 510 6.13 -17.34 24.13
N ASP A 511 6.31 -16.23 24.84
CA ASP A 511 7.45 -15.34 24.72
C ASP A 511 8.53 -15.73 25.73
N LEU A 512 9.72 -16.10 25.24
CA LEU A 512 10.84 -16.48 26.09
C LEU A 512 11.33 -15.32 26.97
N ASP A 513 11.32 -14.09 26.44
CA ASP A 513 11.66 -12.88 27.17
C ASP A 513 10.51 -12.37 28.06
N GLY A 514 9.38 -13.05 28.02
CA GLY A 514 8.13 -12.61 28.65
C GLY A 514 8.23 -12.28 30.12
N TYR A 515 9.15 -12.94 30.84
CA TYR A 515 9.36 -12.71 32.27
C TYR A 515 10.61 -11.89 32.59
N THR A 516 11.38 -11.44 31.59
CA THR A 516 12.53 -10.54 31.74
C THR A 516 12.20 -9.09 31.51
N SER A 517 11.16 -8.81 30.71
CA SER A 517 10.60 -7.47 30.46
C SER A 517 9.27 -7.34 31.20
N THR A 518 9.33 -7.37 32.53
CA THR A 518 8.13 -7.38 33.37
C THR A 518 7.91 -6.02 34.02
N TYR A 519 6.86 -5.33 33.60
CA TYR A 519 6.39 -4.12 34.28
C TYR A 519 5.57 -4.46 35.52
N MET A 520 5.83 -3.74 36.59
CA MET A 520 5.18 -3.82 37.86
C MET A 520 4.96 -2.41 38.41
N TYR A 521 3.98 -2.27 39.31
CA TYR A 521 3.77 -0.98 39.98
C TYR A 521 3.21 -1.17 41.39
N LYS A 522 3.45 -0.16 42.23
CA LYS A 522 2.89 -0.11 43.59
C LYS A 522 2.04 1.15 43.79
N ARG A 523 0.81 0.96 44.20
CA ARG A 523 -0.14 2.04 44.53
C ARG A 523 -0.05 2.41 46.01
N ARG A 524 -0.34 3.66 46.31
CA ARG A 524 -0.45 4.19 47.65
C ARG A 524 -1.66 3.58 48.38
N GLY A 525 -1.48 3.21 49.66
CA GLY A 525 -2.52 2.65 50.47
C GLY A 525 -2.98 1.25 50.08
N TYR A 526 -2.11 0.49 49.37
CA TYR A 526 -2.34 -0.92 49.04
C TYR A 526 -0.98 -1.66 49.07
N ASP A 527 -0.82 -2.57 50.00
CA ASP A 527 0.47 -3.22 50.27
C ASP A 527 0.74 -4.41 49.37
N LYS A 528 0.53 -4.21 48.05
CA LYS A 528 0.84 -5.21 47.03
C LYS A 528 1.45 -4.58 45.82
N ILE A 529 2.24 -5.37 45.11
CA ILE A 529 2.72 -5.12 43.77
C ILE A 529 1.69 -5.63 42.77
N PHE A 530 1.31 -4.82 41.82
CA PHE A 530 0.54 -5.18 40.64
C PHE A 530 1.46 -5.50 39.48
N PHE A 531 0.99 -6.36 38.55
CA PHE A 531 1.71 -6.75 37.33
C PHE A 531 1.06 -6.11 36.09
N GLY A 532 1.87 -5.68 35.13
CA GLY A 532 1.47 -4.97 33.94
C GLY A 532 2.03 -3.54 33.85
N PRO A 533 1.82 -2.89 32.68
CA PRO A 533 1.14 -3.39 31.49
C PRO A 533 1.95 -4.45 30.73
N ILE A 534 1.27 -5.14 29.81
CA ILE A 534 1.94 -6.03 28.84
C ILE A 534 2.75 -5.18 27.87
N TRP A 535 3.98 -5.62 27.65
CA TRP A 535 4.94 -4.96 26.75
C TRP A 535 5.91 -5.98 26.17
N ASP A 536 6.58 -5.65 25.05
CA ASP A 536 7.70 -6.38 24.49
C ASP A 536 7.38 -7.85 24.17
N CYS A 537 6.47 -8.07 23.21
CA CYS A 537 6.00 -9.41 22.83
C CYS A 537 6.32 -9.77 21.37
N ASP A 538 7.28 -9.08 20.74
CA ASP A 538 7.67 -9.31 19.36
C ASP A 538 8.42 -10.63 19.15
N LYS A 539 8.94 -11.24 20.22
CA LYS A 539 9.56 -12.57 20.22
C LYS A 539 8.59 -13.73 20.49
N GLY A 540 7.35 -13.42 20.76
CA GLY A 540 6.30 -14.42 20.94
C GLY A 540 6.03 -15.28 19.70
N TRP A 541 5.22 -16.32 19.86
CA TRP A 541 4.88 -17.26 18.79
C TRP A 541 6.11 -17.81 18.07
N ASN A 542 7.07 -18.27 18.88
CA ASN A 542 8.32 -18.87 18.38
C ASN A 542 9.13 -17.95 17.43
N ASN A 543 9.15 -16.66 17.69
CA ASN A 543 9.96 -15.69 16.94
C ASN A 543 11.29 -15.39 17.65
N ASP A 544 11.90 -16.41 18.27
CA ASP A 544 13.17 -16.29 19.01
C ASP A 544 14.12 -17.43 18.65
N GLN A 545 15.22 -17.12 17.95
CA GLN A 545 16.20 -18.10 17.52
C GLN A 545 17.11 -18.63 18.66
N ARG A 546 17.07 -18.01 19.84
CA ARG A 546 17.84 -18.49 21.01
C ARG A 546 17.31 -19.85 21.48
N VAL A 547 16.08 -20.20 21.10
CA VAL A 547 15.49 -21.50 21.40
C VAL A 547 15.66 -22.42 20.20
N PRO A 548 16.54 -23.42 20.25
CA PRO A 548 16.68 -24.41 19.18
C PRO A 548 15.36 -25.16 18.97
N HIS A 549 14.85 -25.14 17.77
CA HIS A 549 13.56 -25.76 17.41
C HIS A 549 13.46 -27.27 17.67
N TRP A 550 14.61 -27.95 17.78
CA TRP A 550 14.72 -29.41 17.90
C TRP A 550 15.07 -29.90 19.30
N GLU A 551 15.60 -29.03 20.18
CA GLU A 551 16.03 -29.41 21.52
C GLU A 551 15.05 -29.01 22.62
N TYR A 552 14.34 -27.92 22.39
CA TYR A 552 13.28 -27.43 23.29
C TYR A 552 12.16 -26.89 22.39
N PRO A 553 11.06 -27.63 22.22
CA PRO A 553 9.88 -26.98 21.72
C PRO A 553 9.39 -26.02 22.82
N PRO A 554 9.60 -24.70 22.67
CA PRO A 554 9.09 -23.71 23.62
C PRO A 554 7.56 -23.76 23.69
N LEU A 555 6.99 -24.53 22.77
CA LEU A 555 5.57 -24.79 22.68
C LEU A 555 5.13 -26.01 23.49
N GLU A 556 6.03 -26.87 23.97
CA GLU A 556 5.71 -28.03 24.78
C GLU A 556 5.83 -27.78 26.30
N SER A 557 6.23 -26.56 26.67
CA SER A 557 6.43 -26.18 28.06
C SER A 557 5.94 -24.78 28.36
N LEU A 558 5.75 -24.48 29.64
CA LEU A 558 5.45 -23.13 30.08
C LEU A 558 6.71 -22.25 30.05
N MET A 559 6.58 -21.04 29.55
CA MET A 559 7.66 -20.03 29.55
C MET A 559 8.10 -19.63 30.95
N ILE A 560 7.24 -19.79 31.94
CA ILE A 560 7.52 -19.58 33.36
C ILE A 560 8.72 -20.41 33.87
N HIS A 561 9.11 -21.45 33.16
CA HIS A 561 10.26 -22.29 33.45
C HIS A 561 11.53 -21.91 32.67
N ALA A 562 11.46 -20.87 31.85
CA ALA A 562 12.55 -20.49 30.94
C ALA A 562 13.89 -20.23 31.68
N GLY A 563 13.87 -19.71 32.88
CA GLY A 563 15.06 -19.52 33.71
C GLY A 563 15.89 -20.77 33.95
N PHE A 564 15.29 -21.97 33.84
CA PHE A 564 15.98 -23.25 33.95
C PHE A 564 16.60 -23.73 32.65
N TRP A 565 16.02 -23.31 31.52
CA TRP A 565 16.49 -23.81 30.23
C TRP A 565 17.57 -22.93 29.62
N MET A 566 17.56 -21.65 29.96
CA MET A 566 18.41 -20.66 29.33
C MET A 566 19.06 -19.66 30.29
N PRO A 567 19.79 -20.15 31.34
CA PRO A 567 20.59 -19.24 32.14
C PRO A 567 21.80 -18.77 31.26
N PRO A 568 22.18 -17.49 31.26
CA PRO A 568 21.72 -16.41 32.10
C PRO A 568 20.66 -15.51 31.44
N TYR A 569 20.00 -15.94 30.37
CA TYR A 569 19.12 -15.09 29.55
C TYR A 569 17.78 -14.77 30.23
N VAL A 570 17.32 -15.59 31.18
CA VAL A 570 16.12 -15.32 31.94
C VAL A 570 16.46 -15.13 33.42
N ASN A 571 16.13 -13.95 33.93
CA ASN A 571 16.59 -13.46 35.22
C ASN A 571 15.51 -13.50 36.32
N ASN A 572 14.27 -13.87 35.99
CA ASN A 572 13.16 -13.73 36.94
C ASN A 572 12.64 -15.09 37.42
N ASP A 573 13.26 -15.61 38.49
CA ASP A 573 12.89 -16.85 39.13
C ASP A 573 11.60 -16.76 39.99
N TRP A 574 11.07 -15.56 40.25
CA TRP A 574 9.85 -15.39 41.01
C TRP A 574 8.67 -16.16 40.41
N PHE A 575 8.50 -16.10 39.09
CA PHE A 575 7.40 -16.75 38.38
C PHE A 575 7.49 -18.27 38.48
N HIS A 576 8.70 -18.84 38.32
CA HIS A 576 8.88 -20.28 38.53
C HIS A 576 8.50 -20.68 39.94
N ARG A 577 8.93 -19.92 40.98
CA ARG A 577 8.59 -20.18 42.37
C ARG A 577 7.09 -20.04 42.65
N LEU A 578 6.43 -19.01 42.12
CA LEU A 578 4.99 -18.82 42.18
C LEU A 578 4.24 -20.01 41.59
N TRP A 579 4.73 -20.57 40.49
CA TRP A 579 4.12 -21.71 39.81
C TRP A 579 4.19 -23.01 40.63
N THR A 580 5.05 -23.10 41.64
CA THR A 580 5.06 -24.24 42.56
C THR A 580 3.89 -24.23 43.56
N ASP A 581 3.09 -23.16 43.64
CA ASP A 581 1.87 -23.08 44.43
C ASP A 581 0.68 -23.62 43.63
N GLU A 582 0.19 -24.79 44.03
CA GLU A 582 -0.94 -25.47 43.38
C GLU A 582 -2.26 -24.66 43.44
N THR A 583 -2.43 -23.82 44.45
CA THR A 583 -3.64 -22.97 44.52
C THR A 583 -3.56 -21.80 43.55
N PHE A 584 -2.37 -21.30 43.30
CA PHE A 584 -2.14 -20.30 42.25
C PHE A 584 -2.33 -20.90 40.86
N ARG A 585 -1.78 -22.10 40.59
CA ARG A 585 -2.04 -22.80 39.32
C ARG A 585 -3.53 -22.97 39.05
N ALA A 586 -4.28 -23.47 40.07
CA ALA A 586 -5.72 -23.65 39.95
C ALA A 586 -6.45 -22.31 39.70
N PHE A 587 -5.97 -21.21 40.27
CA PHE A 587 -6.51 -19.87 40.06
C PHE A 587 -6.28 -19.39 38.60
N VAL A 588 -5.07 -19.56 38.08
CA VAL A 588 -4.73 -19.26 36.70
C VAL A 588 -5.54 -20.13 35.72
N ALA A 589 -5.67 -21.43 36.00
CA ALA A 589 -6.47 -22.36 35.19
C ALA A 589 -7.95 -21.96 35.12
N ALA A 590 -8.53 -21.56 36.21
CA ALA A 590 -9.92 -21.09 36.25
C ALA A 590 -10.12 -19.81 35.46
N ARG A 591 -9.18 -18.86 35.54
CA ARG A 591 -9.21 -17.61 34.77
C ARG A 591 -8.99 -17.86 33.27
N TRP A 592 -8.07 -18.74 32.90
CA TRP A 592 -7.86 -19.18 31.53
C TRP A 592 -9.13 -19.79 30.93
N ALA A 593 -9.75 -20.74 31.63
CA ALA A 593 -11.00 -21.37 31.17
C ALA A 593 -12.14 -20.35 30.97
N GLN A 594 -12.16 -19.27 31.77
CA GLN A 594 -13.14 -18.20 31.64
C GLN A 594 -12.91 -17.34 30.40
N LYS A 595 -11.65 -17.10 29.99
CA LYS A 595 -11.27 -16.07 29.00
C LYS A 595 -10.77 -16.62 27.69
N LYS A 596 -10.40 -17.87 27.58
CA LYS A 596 -9.75 -18.43 26.39
C LYS A 596 -10.55 -18.25 25.10
N GLU A 597 -11.89 -18.35 25.14
CA GLU A 597 -12.69 -18.18 23.92
C GLU A 597 -12.69 -16.73 23.41
N GLU A 598 -12.63 -15.74 24.30
CA GLU A 598 -12.47 -14.34 23.93
C GLU A 598 -11.08 -14.09 23.31
N LEU A 599 -10.03 -14.70 23.88
CA LEU A 599 -8.64 -14.60 23.34
C LEU A 599 -8.51 -15.26 21.96
N LYS A 600 -9.16 -16.41 21.75
CA LYS A 600 -9.23 -17.06 20.42
C LYS A 600 -9.93 -16.19 19.40
N ALA A 601 -11.09 -15.66 19.76
CA ALA A 601 -11.87 -14.81 18.84
C ALA A 601 -11.07 -13.58 18.40
N VAL A 602 -10.36 -12.93 19.33
CA VAL A 602 -9.52 -11.78 19.00
C VAL A 602 -8.30 -12.18 18.17
N THR A 603 -7.72 -13.37 18.40
CA THR A 603 -6.64 -13.90 17.56
C THR A 603 -7.07 -14.00 16.11
N GLU A 604 -8.20 -14.66 15.84
CA GLU A 604 -8.71 -14.83 14.47
C GLU A 604 -9.07 -13.49 13.84
N ARG A 605 -9.69 -12.59 14.58
CA ARG A 605 -10.03 -11.24 14.11
C ARG A 605 -8.77 -10.48 13.70
N VAL A 606 -7.77 -10.38 14.55
CA VAL A 606 -6.54 -9.62 14.29
C VAL A 606 -5.76 -10.22 13.11
N LEU A 607 -5.61 -11.55 13.06
CA LEU A 607 -4.88 -12.23 11.98
C LEU A 607 -5.62 -12.26 10.63
N THR A 608 -6.87 -11.82 10.60
CA THR A 608 -7.68 -11.77 9.37
C THR A 608 -7.92 -10.34 8.90
N GLU A 609 -8.43 -9.47 9.78
CA GLU A 609 -8.85 -8.11 9.41
C GLU A 609 -7.64 -7.19 9.21
N VAL A 610 -6.71 -7.16 10.15
CA VAL A 610 -5.57 -6.22 10.08
C VAL A 610 -4.68 -6.43 8.85
N PRO A 611 -4.30 -7.67 8.45
CA PRO A 611 -3.58 -7.87 7.18
C PRO A 611 -4.36 -7.45 5.95
N ALA A 612 -5.68 -7.64 5.93
CA ALA A 612 -6.52 -7.23 4.81
C ALA A 612 -6.57 -5.69 4.68
N ASP A 613 -6.77 -4.99 5.79
CA ASP A 613 -6.79 -3.53 5.83
C ASP A 613 -5.44 -2.89 5.48
N MET A 614 -4.34 -3.63 5.67
CA MET A 614 -2.97 -3.15 5.44
C MET A 614 -2.32 -3.71 4.16
N ALA A 615 -3.04 -4.38 3.28
CA ALA A 615 -2.45 -5.17 2.20
C ALA A 615 -1.42 -4.39 1.34
N LYS A 616 -1.79 -3.23 0.81
CA LYS A 616 -0.87 -2.37 0.03
C LYS A 616 0.30 -1.84 0.86
N ALA A 617 0.07 -1.51 2.12
CA ALA A 617 1.12 -1.03 3.02
C ALA A 617 2.11 -2.16 3.38
N ILE A 618 1.65 -3.39 3.54
CA ILE A 618 2.47 -4.59 3.76
C ILE A 618 3.37 -4.84 2.54
N GLU A 619 2.81 -4.81 1.35
CA GLU A 619 3.55 -4.96 0.10
C GLU A 619 4.66 -3.90 -0.01
N ALA A 620 4.32 -2.62 0.16
CA ALA A 620 5.27 -1.52 0.15
C ALA A 620 6.35 -1.64 1.25
N ASN A 621 5.97 -2.10 2.46
CA ASN A 621 6.93 -2.31 3.55
C ASN A 621 7.98 -3.37 3.20
N PHE A 622 7.58 -4.47 2.57
CA PHE A 622 8.51 -5.56 2.22
C PHE A 622 9.25 -5.31 0.91
N GLU A 623 8.88 -4.33 0.13
CA GLU A 623 9.73 -3.79 -0.93
C GLU A 623 10.95 -3.07 -0.36
N VAL A 624 10.76 -2.26 0.69
CA VAL A 624 11.87 -1.53 1.35
C VAL A 624 12.68 -2.43 2.29
N TRP A 625 12.00 -3.30 3.04
CA TRP A 625 12.59 -4.21 4.03
C TRP A 625 12.31 -5.67 3.64
N PRO A 626 13.08 -6.26 2.72
CA PRO A 626 12.78 -7.59 2.17
C PRO A 626 12.44 -8.62 3.24
N PHE A 627 11.41 -9.41 2.99
CA PHE A 627 10.88 -10.39 3.95
C PHE A 627 11.97 -11.37 4.45
N TYR A 628 12.87 -11.77 3.56
CA TYR A 628 14.03 -12.64 3.86
C TYR A 628 15.32 -11.85 4.07
N TYR A 629 15.24 -10.67 4.64
CA TYR A 629 16.44 -9.95 4.99
C TYR A 629 17.27 -10.79 5.97
N GLN A 630 18.52 -11.13 5.58
CA GLN A 630 19.46 -11.86 6.44
C GLN A 630 19.92 -10.93 7.55
N TYR A 631 19.18 -10.95 8.62
CA TYR A 631 19.50 -10.20 9.79
C TYR A 631 20.12 -11.14 10.84
N SER A 632 21.25 -10.74 11.42
CA SER A 632 21.93 -11.46 12.49
C SER A 632 21.29 -11.25 13.87
N GLY A 633 19.99 -10.95 13.91
CA GLY A 633 19.23 -10.72 15.14
C GLY A 633 18.81 -12.01 15.83
N GLU A 634 18.12 -11.83 16.94
CA GLU A 634 17.62 -12.94 17.77
C GLU A 634 16.28 -13.51 17.25
N ALA A 635 15.70 -12.92 16.21
CA ALA A 635 14.47 -13.43 15.63
C ALA A 635 14.68 -14.73 14.85
N ASN A 636 13.70 -15.60 14.90
CA ASN A 636 13.67 -16.79 14.06
C ASN A 636 13.49 -16.43 12.58
N MET A 637 13.93 -17.34 11.72
CA MET A 637 13.62 -17.23 10.29
C MET A 637 12.10 -17.16 10.11
N PRO A 638 11.58 -16.18 9.37
CA PRO A 638 10.16 -16.09 9.09
C PRO A 638 9.71 -17.27 8.23
N ALA A 639 8.41 -17.44 8.09
CA ALA A 639 7.83 -18.31 7.10
C ALA A 639 8.17 -17.83 5.67
N ARG A 640 7.79 -18.61 4.65
CA ARG A 640 8.19 -18.32 3.25
C ARG A 640 7.75 -16.95 2.74
N ASP A 641 6.60 -16.48 3.17
CA ASP A 641 5.96 -15.23 2.76
C ASP A 641 5.05 -14.71 3.88
N TYR A 642 4.55 -13.50 3.72
CA TYR A 642 3.69 -12.87 4.73
C TYR A 642 2.42 -13.69 5.04
N PRO A 643 1.64 -14.18 4.06
CA PRO A 643 0.49 -15.04 4.35
C PRO A 643 0.87 -16.30 5.14
N SER A 644 2.00 -16.92 4.82
CA SER A 644 2.50 -18.09 5.55
C SER A 644 2.92 -17.75 6.97
N GLU A 645 3.47 -16.54 7.21
CA GLU A 645 3.81 -16.05 8.54
C GLU A 645 2.56 -15.85 9.41
N ILE A 646 1.50 -15.29 8.85
CA ILE A 646 0.20 -15.16 9.53
C ILE A 646 -0.38 -16.54 9.87
N GLN A 647 -0.30 -17.50 8.93
CA GLN A 647 -0.74 -18.88 9.20
C GLN A 647 0.12 -19.55 10.29
N ARG A 648 1.43 -19.27 10.33
CA ARG A 648 2.32 -19.75 11.39
C ARG A 648 1.86 -19.29 12.77
N ILE A 649 1.57 -17.99 12.94
CA ILE A 649 1.05 -17.44 14.20
C ILE A 649 -0.28 -18.10 14.57
N ARG A 650 -1.21 -18.23 13.62
CA ARG A 650 -2.51 -18.89 13.85
C ARG A 650 -2.34 -20.32 14.35
N LYS A 651 -1.51 -21.11 13.66
CA LYS A 651 -1.22 -22.49 14.04
C LYS A 651 -0.61 -22.58 15.45
N LEU A 652 0.41 -21.74 15.70
CA LEU A 652 1.07 -21.71 17.01
C LEU A 652 0.13 -21.29 18.15
N SER A 653 -0.79 -20.36 17.90
CA SER A 653 -1.82 -19.99 18.89
C SER A 653 -2.73 -21.17 19.22
N GLN A 654 -3.15 -21.96 18.22
CA GLN A 654 -3.98 -23.16 18.43
C GLN A 654 -3.22 -24.27 19.19
N GLU A 655 -1.97 -24.51 18.84
CA GLU A 655 -1.11 -25.48 19.54
C GLU A 655 -0.86 -25.04 20.99
N ARG A 656 -0.63 -23.74 21.20
CA ARG A 656 -0.42 -23.18 22.54
C ARG A 656 -1.68 -23.23 23.40
N GLU A 657 -2.85 -22.96 22.82
CA GLU A 657 -4.13 -23.14 23.51
C GLU A 657 -4.29 -24.57 24.05
N ALA A 658 -4.11 -25.56 23.17
CA ALA A 658 -4.24 -26.96 23.54
C ALA A 658 -3.26 -27.37 24.66
N LEU A 659 -2.04 -26.87 24.59
CA LEU A 659 -1.03 -27.09 25.61
C LEU A 659 -1.41 -26.45 26.97
N LEU A 660 -1.89 -25.22 26.95
CA LEU A 660 -2.29 -24.51 28.18
C LEU A 660 -3.51 -25.18 28.83
N ASP A 661 -4.46 -25.69 28.04
CA ASP A 661 -5.57 -26.51 28.55
C ASP A 661 -5.07 -27.76 29.29
N GLU A 662 -3.97 -28.34 28.86
CA GLU A 662 -3.36 -29.47 29.54
C GLU A 662 -2.55 -29.05 30.77
N LEU A 663 -1.64 -28.08 30.60
CA LEU A 663 -0.64 -27.74 31.62
C LEU A 663 -1.21 -26.95 32.81
N PHE A 664 -2.20 -26.08 32.57
CA PHE A 664 -2.84 -25.35 33.68
C PHE A 664 -3.69 -26.26 34.56
N ASN A 665 -4.13 -27.40 34.07
CA ASN A 665 -4.91 -28.38 34.84
C ASN A 665 -4.07 -29.46 35.52
N LYS A 666 -2.74 -29.45 35.35
CA LYS A 666 -1.79 -30.32 36.05
C LYS A 666 -1.22 -29.64 37.30
#